data_2ea735cdf1c015bf6a894b685e05915b
#
_entry.id   2ea735cdf1c015bf6a894b685e05915b
#
_cell.length_a   1.000
_cell.length_b   1.000
_cell.length_c   1.000
_cell.angle_alpha   90.00
_cell.angle_beta   90.00
_cell.angle_gamma   90.00
#
_symmetry.space_group_name_H-M   'P 1'
#
loop_
_entity.id
_entity.type
_entity.pdbx_description
1 polymer ?
#
loop_
_entity_poly.entity_id
_entity_poly.type
_entity_poly.pdbx_seq_one_letter_code
_entity_poly.pdbx_strand_id
1 'polypeptide(L)'
;MKKLCWALSLLLPLLLRAQPNAHSLEKLWETDTIVPIPESVLPDAKHTQLYVSLIDGGGWDEDGKGGVGKLSLDGKHLDAHWFVGMNAPKGLGLYKDRLYVADISHVVVIDLALDKIVRIITIPGATGLNDITVDGNGIVYVSDSKAGKVYRIENDVARLYMDDLPGANGLKATKSGLIILAKKAVLLADANKQLKTITSLPNGGDGVEEVGNGDLIVSEWLGIVYYVYADGRKEVLLDSHEQKRNTADIHYDISTHILYIPGFNTKTVSAYRLKGPNAAVSIIWNPQRLAEYREKYRSGNPAAQQLVAQLRTQADHLLDLPPLSVMDKSTTPPSGSKHDYMSQAPYFWYDSSKPNGLPYIRRDGQRNPEIYKITDHKNLAELGGHVQTLALAAYLTRESRYAEKAAQLLRHWFLDDATRMNPNLEYGQGIPGINTGRGIGIIETIPLIGIADAATLLESVDTNATQAGPGVSPAWTTADAQALRHWYSQYLDWMLTSKNGQEEHAAANNHGTWYLAQATAIALYTGDAAKAHTLAEEGKAKMDHQIQADGKMPEELARTNGLGYSTYNLQAFFTLARLAGHAGVDLWTYTDAQQGSIHAAFNWLLPYALGQQSWAYQQIGSYNKEDLYSLLLQAYPVYADTNYLTDARLIHPNGGNPITEITWGPL
;
A
#
# COMPACT_ATOMS: atom_id res chain seq x y z
N MET A 1 7.00 -32.79 -64.82
CA MET A 1 5.87 -32.29 -64.06
C MET A 1 6.40 -31.83 -62.69
N LYS A 2 6.63 -30.52 -62.56
CA LYS A 2 7.13 -29.91 -61.32
C LYS A 2 5.94 -29.49 -60.45
N LYS A 3 5.83 -30.08 -59.24
CA LYS A 3 4.85 -29.62 -58.24
C LYS A 3 5.43 -28.46 -57.45
N LEU A 4 4.78 -27.31 -57.57
CA LEU A 4 5.11 -26.09 -56.82
C LEU A 4 4.34 -26.16 -55.49
N CYS A 5 5.05 -26.25 -54.35
CA CYS A 5 4.45 -26.10 -53.02
C CYS A 5 4.46 -24.60 -52.65
N TRP A 6 3.28 -24.03 -52.47
CA TRP A 6 3.09 -22.71 -51.88
C TRP A 6 3.05 -22.87 -50.36
N ALA A 7 4.03 -22.28 -49.68
CA ALA A 7 3.99 -22.13 -48.24
C ALA A 7 3.25 -20.83 -47.90
N LEU A 8 2.08 -20.96 -47.31
CA LEU A 8 1.29 -19.84 -46.79
C LEU A 8 1.86 -19.45 -45.42
N SER A 9 2.61 -18.37 -45.36
CA SER A 9 3.07 -17.78 -44.07
C SER A 9 1.90 -17.02 -43.46
N LEU A 10 1.29 -17.59 -42.42
CA LEU A 10 0.33 -16.90 -41.57
C LEU A 10 1.10 -15.89 -40.70
N LEU A 11 1.07 -14.63 -41.05
CA LEU A 11 1.42 -13.51 -40.17
C LEU A 11 0.30 -13.35 -39.13
N LEU A 12 0.48 -13.90 -37.94
CA LEU A 12 -0.32 -13.49 -36.79
C LEU A 12 0.06 -12.05 -36.42
N PRO A 13 -0.90 -11.12 -36.31
CA PRO A 13 -0.60 -9.82 -35.72
C PRO A 13 -0.27 -10.03 -34.23
N LEU A 14 0.98 -9.71 -33.85
CA LEU A 14 1.32 -9.49 -32.44
C LEU A 14 0.47 -8.31 -31.94
N LEU A 15 -0.60 -8.62 -31.26
CA LEU A 15 -1.30 -7.65 -30.42
C LEU A 15 -0.33 -7.29 -29.29
N LEU A 16 0.40 -6.17 -29.45
CA LEU A 16 1.04 -5.49 -28.33
C LEU A 16 -0.09 -5.12 -27.34
N ARG A 17 -0.30 -5.96 -26.34
CA ARG A 17 -1.06 -5.55 -25.16
C ARG A 17 -0.21 -4.46 -24.50
N ALA A 18 -0.74 -3.24 -24.43
CA ALA A 18 -0.17 -2.20 -23.58
C ALA A 18 -0.01 -2.80 -22.16
N GLN A 19 1.20 -2.74 -21.63
CA GLN A 19 1.43 -3.11 -20.23
C GLN A 19 0.55 -2.18 -19.38
N PRO A 20 -0.15 -2.70 -18.36
CA PRO A 20 -0.88 -1.83 -17.45
C PRO A 20 0.10 -0.86 -16.80
N ASN A 21 -0.31 0.41 -16.67
CA ASN A 21 0.47 1.45 -16.01
C ASN A 21 0.85 0.97 -14.61
N ALA A 22 2.11 1.19 -14.26
CA ALA A 22 2.62 0.82 -12.94
C ALA A 22 2.12 1.78 -11.84
N HIS A 23 1.78 3.05 -12.21
CA HIS A 23 1.23 4.06 -11.30
C HIS A 23 -0.21 4.42 -11.69
N SER A 24 -0.98 4.91 -10.72
CA SER A 24 -2.35 5.39 -10.93
C SER A 24 -2.68 6.54 -9.99
N LEU A 25 -3.70 7.35 -10.35
CA LEU A 25 -4.22 8.42 -9.51
C LEU A 25 -5.61 8.05 -8.99
N GLU A 26 -5.78 8.05 -7.67
CA GLU A 26 -7.06 7.95 -6.99
C GLU A 26 -7.56 9.34 -6.68
N LYS A 27 -8.72 9.74 -7.26
CA LYS A 27 -9.31 11.04 -6.99
C LYS A 27 -9.84 11.10 -5.56
N LEU A 28 -9.37 12.06 -4.78
CA LEU A 28 -9.82 12.30 -3.41
C LEU A 28 -10.99 13.29 -3.38
N TRP A 29 -10.82 14.42 -4.06
CA TRP A 29 -11.85 15.46 -4.16
C TRP A 29 -11.59 16.38 -5.36
N GLU A 30 -12.58 17.18 -5.70
CA GLU A 30 -12.54 18.30 -6.64
C GLU A 30 -13.43 19.40 -6.10
N THR A 31 -13.00 20.66 -6.18
CA THR A 31 -13.81 21.82 -5.82
C THR A 31 -14.98 21.98 -6.79
N ASP A 32 -16.01 22.72 -6.36
CA ASP A 32 -17.00 23.24 -7.29
C ASP A 32 -16.35 24.21 -8.30
N THR A 33 -17.04 24.52 -9.42
CA THR A 33 -16.57 25.41 -10.47
C THR A 33 -16.60 26.89 -10.06
N ILE A 34 -15.98 27.21 -8.93
CA ILE A 34 -16.00 28.55 -8.31
C ILE A 34 -14.61 29.17 -8.15
N VAL A 35 -13.54 28.43 -8.49
CA VAL A 35 -12.17 28.90 -8.35
C VAL A 35 -11.82 29.79 -9.57
N PRO A 36 -11.55 31.09 -9.41
CA PRO A 36 -11.37 32.01 -10.53
C PRO A 36 -10.08 31.73 -11.30
N ILE A 37 -10.15 30.90 -12.34
CA ILE A 37 -9.05 30.52 -13.23
C ILE A 37 -7.77 30.16 -12.44
N PRO A 38 -7.74 29.02 -11.74
CA PRO A 38 -6.59 28.60 -10.96
C PRO A 38 -5.46 28.15 -11.90
N GLU A 39 -4.24 28.57 -11.58
CA GLU A 39 -3.08 28.23 -12.42
C GLU A 39 -2.03 27.41 -11.66
N SER A 40 -1.68 27.79 -10.42
CA SER A 40 -0.78 27.03 -9.55
C SER A 40 -1.42 26.79 -8.19
N VAL A 41 -1.05 25.70 -7.55
CA VAL A 41 -1.51 25.33 -6.21
C VAL A 41 -0.35 24.86 -5.35
N LEU A 42 -0.25 25.35 -4.12
CA LEU A 42 0.87 25.04 -3.23
C LEU A 42 0.39 24.90 -1.78
N PRO A 43 0.64 23.76 -1.09
CA PRO A 43 0.33 23.64 0.34
C PRO A 43 1.20 24.58 1.18
N ASP A 44 0.66 25.06 2.29
CA ASP A 44 1.44 25.81 3.27
C ASP A 44 2.46 24.90 3.99
N ALA A 45 3.50 25.51 4.60
CA ALA A 45 4.57 24.77 5.26
C ALA A 45 4.10 23.87 6.44
N LYS A 46 2.89 24.10 6.96
CA LYS A 46 2.28 23.32 8.04
C LYS A 46 1.25 22.30 7.53
N HIS A 47 1.01 22.25 6.21
CA HIS A 47 -0.01 21.42 5.57
C HIS A 47 -1.40 21.61 6.20
N THR A 48 -1.79 22.87 6.45
CA THR A 48 -3.11 23.22 7.00
C THR A 48 -4.06 23.79 5.97
N GLN A 49 -3.52 24.33 4.86
CA GLN A 49 -4.27 24.93 3.75
C GLN A 49 -3.43 24.92 2.46
N LEU A 50 -4.08 25.26 1.36
CA LEU A 50 -3.45 25.44 0.05
C LEU A 50 -3.48 26.92 -0.34
N TYR A 51 -2.41 27.43 -0.93
CA TYR A 51 -2.41 28.67 -1.68
C TYR A 51 -2.72 28.37 -3.13
N VAL A 52 -3.52 29.21 -3.78
CA VAL A 52 -3.90 29.05 -5.19
C VAL A 52 -3.71 30.38 -5.90
N SER A 53 -2.93 30.42 -6.97
CA SER A 53 -2.86 31.60 -7.84
C SER A 53 -4.11 31.66 -8.72
N LEU A 54 -4.70 32.85 -8.80
CA LEU A 54 -6.00 33.10 -9.43
C LEU A 54 -5.80 34.18 -10.49
N ILE A 55 -5.89 33.81 -11.78
CA ILE A 55 -5.72 34.75 -12.88
C ILE A 55 -6.93 35.69 -12.99
N ASP A 56 -8.14 35.16 -12.87
CA ASP A 56 -9.44 35.86 -12.93
C ASP A 56 -9.60 36.89 -14.09
N GLY A 57 -8.75 36.81 -15.10
CA GLY A 57 -8.69 37.67 -16.25
C GLY A 57 -8.09 36.96 -17.46
N GLY A 58 -7.45 37.74 -18.34
CA GLY A 58 -6.66 37.18 -19.44
C GLY A 58 -5.33 36.61 -18.95
N GLY A 59 -4.92 35.44 -19.44
CA GLY A 59 -3.75 34.72 -18.93
C GLY A 59 -2.41 35.50 -19.06
N TRP A 60 -2.39 36.64 -19.77
CA TRP A 60 -1.22 37.48 -19.99
C TRP A 60 -1.58 38.97 -19.98
N ASP A 61 -2.73 39.34 -19.45
CA ASP A 61 -3.21 40.72 -19.42
C ASP A 61 -2.77 41.42 -18.11
N GLU A 62 -2.33 42.66 -18.25
CA GLU A 62 -2.02 43.52 -17.09
C GLU A 62 -3.28 44.26 -16.67
N ASP A 63 -4.31 43.53 -16.20
CA ASP A 63 -5.65 44.06 -15.93
C ASP A 63 -5.99 44.22 -14.44
N GLY A 64 -5.08 43.80 -13.55
CA GLY A 64 -5.22 43.95 -12.11
C GLY A 64 -6.32 43.09 -11.46
N LYS A 65 -6.84 42.07 -12.15
CA LYS A 65 -7.92 41.22 -11.65
C LYS A 65 -7.45 40.00 -10.85
N GLY A 66 -6.22 39.57 -11.11
CA GLY A 66 -5.64 38.39 -10.49
C GLY A 66 -5.33 38.55 -8.99
N GLY A 67 -5.03 37.43 -8.36
CA GLY A 67 -4.71 37.39 -6.95
C GLY A 67 -4.23 36.02 -6.46
N VAL A 68 -4.14 35.86 -5.15
CA VAL A 68 -3.87 34.58 -4.50
C VAL A 68 -4.99 34.29 -3.50
N GLY A 69 -5.54 33.10 -3.58
CA GLY A 69 -6.56 32.58 -2.65
C GLY A 69 -6.01 31.56 -1.67
N LYS A 70 -6.80 31.29 -0.62
CA LYS A 70 -6.59 30.18 0.32
C LYS A 70 -7.69 29.14 0.14
N LEU A 71 -7.31 27.88 0.02
CA LEU A 71 -8.22 26.75 -0.12
C LEU A 71 -7.96 25.74 1.01
N SER A 72 -9.04 25.24 1.64
CA SER A 72 -8.88 24.18 2.64
C SER A 72 -8.36 22.87 2.00
N LEU A 73 -7.67 22.03 2.79
CA LEU A 73 -7.11 20.76 2.30
C LEU A 73 -8.16 19.75 1.80
N ASP A 74 -9.42 19.91 2.23
CA ASP A 74 -10.55 19.10 1.76
C ASP A 74 -11.28 19.70 0.54
N GLY A 75 -10.80 20.84 0.02
CA GLY A 75 -11.33 21.51 -1.15
C GLY A 75 -12.67 22.22 -0.97
N LYS A 76 -13.21 22.31 0.27
CA LYS A 76 -14.58 22.83 0.52
C LYS A 76 -14.67 24.32 0.78
N HIS A 77 -13.61 24.93 1.31
CA HIS A 77 -13.60 26.32 1.71
C HIS A 77 -12.55 27.10 0.93
N LEU A 78 -12.98 28.06 0.11
CA LEU A 78 -12.12 28.95 -0.67
C LEU A 78 -12.29 30.39 -0.22
N ASP A 79 -11.19 31.06 0.17
CA ASP A 79 -11.07 32.50 0.20
C ASP A 79 -10.34 32.98 -1.06
N ALA A 80 -11.08 33.36 -2.09
CA ALA A 80 -10.53 33.81 -3.37
C ALA A 80 -9.99 35.26 -3.34
N HIS A 81 -10.16 35.97 -2.24
CA HIS A 81 -9.83 37.41 -2.12
C HIS A 81 -8.78 37.69 -1.05
N TRP A 82 -7.99 36.69 -0.66
CA TRP A 82 -6.94 36.87 0.35
C TRP A 82 -5.93 37.94 -0.07
N PHE A 83 -5.40 37.87 -1.29
CA PHE A 83 -4.66 38.97 -1.93
C PHE A 83 -5.21 39.17 -3.34
N VAL A 84 -5.49 40.42 -3.71
CA VAL A 84 -6.05 40.82 -5.00
C VAL A 84 -5.23 41.96 -5.62
N GLY A 85 -5.49 42.28 -6.89
CA GLY A 85 -4.85 43.40 -7.59
C GLY A 85 -3.54 43.03 -8.29
N MET A 86 -3.25 41.73 -8.44
CA MET A 86 -2.23 41.21 -9.34
C MET A 86 -2.77 41.15 -10.78
N ASN A 87 -1.90 40.98 -11.75
CA ASN A 87 -2.34 40.91 -13.14
C ASN A 87 -2.77 39.50 -13.52
N ALA A 88 -1.80 38.64 -13.83
CA ALA A 88 -2.05 37.24 -14.14
C ALA A 88 -1.06 36.35 -13.36
N PRO A 89 -1.26 36.22 -12.02
CA PRO A 89 -0.35 35.46 -11.17
C PRO A 89 -0.39 33.97 -11.55
N LYS A 90 0.80 33.36 -11.62
CA LYS A 90 1.02 31.98 -12.06
C LYS A 90 1.76 31.19 -10.98
N GLY A 91 2.97 30.73 -11.25
CA GLY A 91 3.75 29.90 -10.35
C GLY A 91 3.88 30.44 -8.94
N LEU A 92 3.84 29.54 -7.97
CA LEU A 92 3.97 29.80 -6.54
C LEU A 92 5.22 29.11 -5.98
N GLY A 93 5.98 29.81 -5.14
CA GLY A 93 7.13 29.24 -4.43
C GLY A 93 7.13 29.63 -2.96
N LEU A 94 7.45 28.70 -2.07
CA LEU A 94 7.45 28.92 -0.62
C LEU A 94 8.83 28.70 -0.04
N TYR A 95 9.29 29.64 0.79
CA TYR A 95 10.47 29.48 1.63
C TYR A 95 10.26 30.12 2.99
N LYS A 96 10.25 29.32 4.04
CA LYS A 96 9.90 29.76 5.40
C LYS A 96 8.53 30.46 5.41
N ASP A 97 8.46 31.69 5.90
CA ASP A 97 7.24 32.48 5.96
C ASP A 97 7.06 33.42 4.75
N ARG A 98 7.72 33.14 3.60
CA ARG A 98 7.63 33.95 2.38
C ARG A 98 7.06 33.15 1.24
N LEU A 99 5.94 33.60 0.72
CA LEU A 99 5.33 33.11 -0.52
C LEU A 99 5.73 34.05 -1.67
N TYR A 100 6.33 33.47 -2.72
CA TYR A 100 6.71 34.14 -3.95
C TYR A 100 5.69 33.82 -5.04
N VAL A 101 5.25 34.83 -5.77
CA VAL A 101 4.21 34.75 -6.81
C VAL A 101 4.74 35.36 -8.10
N ALA A 102 4.79 34.60 -9.19
CA ALA A 102 5.14 35.14 -10.51
C ALA A 102 3.96 35.93 -11.10
N ASP A 103 4.14 37.19 -11.44
CA ASP A 103 3.10 38.02 -12.01
C ASP A 103 3.65 38.80 -13.21
N ILE A 104 3.54 38.23 -14.41
CA ILE A 104 3.95 38.73 -15.75
C ILE A 104 5.40 39.22 -15.83
N SER A 105 5.75 40.31 -15.16
CA SER A 105 7.07 40.96 -15.25
C SER A 105 7.78 41.15 -13.92
N HIS A 106 7.13 40.75 -12.83
CA HIS A 106 7.68 40.87 -11.48
C HIS A 106 7.27 39.69 -10.60
N VAL A 107 7.98 39.52 -9.50
CA VAL A 107 7.65 38.54 -8.46
C VAL A 107 7.14 39.28 -7.22
N VAL A 108 5.92 38.98 -6.81
CA VAL A 108 5.31 39.50 -5.58
C VAL A 108 5.73 38.61 -4.43
N VAL A 109 6.16 39.21 -3.31
CA VAL A 109 6.55 38.49 -2.09
C VAL A 109 5.57 38.83 -0.98
N ILE A 110 4.87 37.79 -0.51
CA ILE A 110 3.92 37.85 0.60
C ILE A 110 4.61 37.29 1.84
N ASP A 111 4.62 38.05 2.92
CA ASP A 111 5.04 37.57 4.25
C ASP A 111 3.83 36.96 4.94
N LEU A 112 3.86 35.66 5.19
CA LEU A 112 2.76 34.87 5.73
C LEU A 112 2.54 35.12 7.23
N ALA A 113 3.60 35.51 7.96
CA ALA A 113 3.49 35.86 9.38
C ALA A 113 2.87 37.24 9.59
N LEU A 114 3.14 38.15 8.67
CA LEU A 114 2.62 39.52 8.69
C LEU A 114 1.30 39.68 7.92
N ASP A 115 0.92 38.66 7.16
CA ASP A 115 -0.26 38.63 6.27
C ASP A 115 -0.31 39.86 5.33
N LYS A 116 0.82 40.16 4.65
CA LYS A 116 0.93 41.30 3.73
C LYS A 116 1.98 41.12 2.64
N ILE A 117 1.80 41.85 1.54
CA ILE A 117 2.84 42.02 0.49
C ILE A 117 3.96 42.88 1.08
N VAL A 118 5.19 42.31 1.15
CA VAL A 118 6.38 42.99 1.68
C VAL A 118 7.34 43.45 0.61
N ARG A 119 7.23 42.88 -0.61
CA ARG A 119 8.14 43.21 -1.71
C ARG A 119 7.48 42.94 -3.05
N ILE A 120 7.85 43.77 -4.05
CA ILE A 120 7.63 43.51 -5.47
C ILE A 120 9.01 43.58 -6.13
N ILE A 121 9.45 42.46 -6.73
CA ILE A 121 10.76 42.33 -7.34
C ILE A 121 10.56 42.39 -8.85
N THR A 122 10.94 43.49 -9.45
CA THR A 122 10.93 43.63 -10.93
C THR A 122 12.03 42.78 -11.53
N ILE A 123 11.69 41.99 -12.56
CA ILE A 123 12.64 41.14 -13.26
C ILE A 123 13.08 41.83 -14.54
N PRO A 124 14.34 42.32 -14.68
CA PRO A 124 14.78 43.08 -15.85
C PRO A 124 14.67 42.25 -17.15
N GLY A 125 13.89 42.74 -18.09
CA GLY A 125 13.68 42.11 -19.38
C GLY A 125 12.74 40.93 -19.40
N ALA A 126 12.01 40.70 -18.31
CA ALA A 126 10.92 39.71 -18.28
C ALA A 126 9.73 40.20 -19.11
N THR A 127 9.09 39.26 -19.81
CA THR A 127 7.95 39.52 -20.70
C THR A 127 6.77 38.58 -20.47
N GLY A 128 6.99 37.51 -19.73
CA GLY A 128 5.96 36.49 -19.43
C GLY A 128 6.45 35.48 -18.42
N LEU A 129 6.64 35.94 -17.17
CA LEU A 129 6.97 35.06 -16.04
C LEU A 129 5.88 34.01 -15.88
N ASN A 130 6.30 32.78 -15.58
CA ASN A 130 5.39 31.65 -15.44
C ASN A 130 5.65 30.93 -14.14
N ASP A 131 6.46 29.91 -14.07
CA ASP A 131 6.61 29.07 -12.89
C ASP A 131 7.75 29.53 -11.95
N ILE A 132 7.60 29.17 -10.66
CA ILE A 132 8.57 29.44 -9.58
C ILE A 132 8.92 28.18 -8.83
N THR A 133 10.22 27.97 -8.59
CA THR A 133 10.69 27.01 -7.58
C THR A 133 11.69 27.67 -6.63
N VAL A 134 11.79 27.18 -5.39
CA VAL A 134 12.73 27.68 -4.39
C VAL A 134 13.61 26.54 -3.90
N ASP A 135 14.92 26.73 -3.90
CA ASP A 135 15.85 25.71 -3.39
C ASP A 135 15.95 25.69 -1.87
N GLY A 136 16.64 24.68 -1.33
CA GLY A 136 16.82 24.51 0.13
C GLY A 136 17.57 25.65 0.82
N ASN A 137 18.22 26.55 0.06
CA ASN A 137 18.93 27.73 0.58
C ASN A 137 18.10 29.01 0.47
N GLY A 138 16.89 28.94 -0.10
CA GLY A 138 16.00 30.07 -0.29
C GLY A 138 16.29 30.87 -1.56
N ILE A 139 17.02 30.30 -2.51
CA ILE A 139 17.22 30.89 -3.82
C ILE A 139 15.99 30.58 -4.68
N VAL A 140 15.39 31.62 -5.24
CA VAL A 140 14.20 31.52 -6.08
C VAL A 140 14.62 31.48 -7.55
N TYR A 141 14.07 30.53 -8.29
CA TYR A 141 14.17 30.45 -9.74
C TYR A 141 12.79 30.71 -10.34
N VAL A 142 12.73 31.55 -11.38
CA VAL A 142 11.48 31.88 -12.08
C VAL A 142 11.68 31.76 -13.58
N SER A 143 10.78 31.08 -14.27
CA SER A 143 10.78 30.93 -15.72
C SER A 143 10.08 32.11 -16.40
N ASP A 144 10.50 32.44 -17.62
CA ASP A 144 9.83 33.35 -18.54
C ASP A 144 9.51 32.61 -19.83
N SER A 145 8.26 32.21 -20.00
CA SER A 145 7.84 31.40 -21.13
C SER A 145 7.90 32.16 -22.47
N LYS A 146 7.69 33.48 -22.45
CA LYS A 146 7.76 34.32 -23.67
C LYS A 146 9.19 34.65 -24.07
N ALA A 147 10.05 34.97 -23.08
CA ALA A 147 11.45 35.28 -23.34
C ALA A 147 12.34 34.04 -23.50
N GLY A 148 11.88 32.85 -23.09
CA GLY A 148 12.67 31.61 -23.12
C GLY A 148 13.85 31.65 -22.15
N LYS A 149 13.64 32.12 -20.94
CA LYS A 149 14.67 32.36 -19.93
C LYS A 149 14.29 31.82 -18.58
N VAL A 150 15.30 31.60 -17.74
CA VAL A 150 15.15 31.39 -16.30
C VAL A 150 15.95 32.45 -15.57
N TYR A 151 15.33 33.12 -14.61
CA TYR A 151 15.98 34.07 -13.73
C TYR A 151 16.19 33.45 -12.34
N ARG A 152 17.23 33.92 -11.64
CA ARG A 152 17.56 33.58 -10.25
C ARG A 152 17.43 34.81 -9.40
N ILE A 153 16.72 34.70 -8.29
CA ILE A 153 16.54 35.76 -7.31
C ILE A 153 17.25 35.34 -6.02
N GLU A 154 18.14 36.17 -5.55
CA GLU A 154 18.87 35.97 -4.29
C GLU A 154 18.96 37.30 -3.57
N ASN A 155 18.59 37.35 -2.27
CA ASN A 155 18.52 38.58 -1.49
C ASN A 155 17.70 39.69 -2.17
N ASP A 156 16.55 39.35 -2.73
CA ASP A 156 15.64 40.20 -3.47
C ASP A 156 16.23 40.82 -4.77
N VAL A 157 17.35 40.30 -5.28
CA VAL A 157 18.00 40.75 -6.49
C VAL A 157 17.87 39.68 -7.58
N ALA A 158 17.17 40.05 -8.67
CA ALA A 158 16.99 39.18 -9.81
C ALA A 158 18.18 39.29 -10.81
N ARG A 159 18.61 38.15 -11.35
CA ARG A 159 19.64 38.04 -12.38
C ARG A 159 19.26 36.95 -13.36
N LEU A 160 19.66 37.13 -14.65
CA LEU A 160 19.55 36.05 -15.61
C LEU A 160 20.36 34.83 -15.16
N TYR A 161 19.71 33.67 -15.10
CA TYR A 161 20.35 32.42 -14.75
C TYR A 161 20.67 31.57 -15.97
N MET A 162 19.67 31.36 -16.85
CA MET A 162 19.82 30.65 -18.14
C MET A 162 18.97 31.31 -19.21
N ASP A 163 19.40 31.20 -20.46
CA ASP A 163 18.68 31.63 -21.67
C ASP A 163 18.63 30.49 -22.70
N ASP A 164 18.09 30.79 -23.88
CA ASP A 164 17.91 29.83 -24.97
C ASP A 164 17.07 28.59 -24.57
N LEU A 165 16.03 28.84 -23.77
CA LEU A 165 15.06 27.86 -23.29
C LEU A 165 13.65 28.18 -23.82
N PRO A 166 13.39 28.10 -25.13
CA PRO A 166 12.12 28.53 -25.70
C PRO A 166 10.92 27.88 -25.05
N GLY A 167 9.97 28.68 -24.57
CA GLY A 167 8.79 28.21 -23.86
C GLY A 167 9.12 27.58 -22.49
N ALA A 168 10.16 28.08 -21.80
CA ALA A 168 10.49 27.67 -20.44
C ALA A 168 9.27 27.85 -19.52
N ASN A 169 8.83 26.80 -18.91
CA ASN A 169 7.65 26.75 -18.04
C ASN A 169 8.01 26.08 -16.72
N GLY A 170 7.44 24.95 -16.37
CA GLY A 170 7.64 24.25 -15.10
C GLY A 170 9.10 24.16 -14.63
N LEU A 171 9.33 24.47 -13.38
CA LEU A 171 10.64 24.45 -12.71
C LEU A 171 10.59 23.62 -11.43
N LYS A 172 11.63 22.80 -11.19
CA LYS A 172 11.83 22.15 -9.88
C LYS A 172 13.28 22.15 -9.47
N ALA A 173 13.60 22.81 -8.39
CA ALA A 173 14.92 22.73 -7.76
C ALA A 173 15.05 21.38 -7.01
N THR A 174 16.06 20.59 -7.38
CA THR A 174 16.36 19.29 -6.79
C THR A 174 17.80 19.23 -6.27
N LYS A 175 18.14 18.17 -5.55
CA LYS A 175 19.55 17.96 -5.13
C LYS A 175 20.51 17.76 -6.32
N SER A 176 20.00 17.30 -7.45
CA SER A 176 20.79 17.01 -8.65
C SER A 176 20.96 18.23 -9.58
N GLY A 177 20.20 19.29 -9.35
CA GLY A 177 20.18 20.49 -10.18
C GLY A 177 18.76 21.03 -10.36
N LEU A 178 18.57 21.84 -11.41
CA LEU A 178 17.27 22.43 -11.73
C LEU A 178 16.60 21.66 -12.87
N ILE A 179 15.42 21.11 -12.61
CA ILE A 179 14.54 20.56 -13.65
C ILE A 179 13.85 21.74 -14.34
N ILE A 180 13.80 21.70 -15.66
CA ILE A 180 13.21 22.75 -16.51
C ILE A 180 12.35 22.09 -17.59
N LEU A 181 11.10 22.48 -17.68
CA LEU A 181 10.26 22.15 -18.82
C LEU A 181 10.44 23.23 -19.89
N ALA A 182 10.92 22.86 -21.08
CA ALA A 182 11.09 23.78 -22.19
C ALA A 182 10.63 23.14 -23.50
N LYS A 183 9.72 23.78 -24.22
CA LYS A 183 9.04 23.20 -25.40
C LYS A 183 8.44 21.83 -25.04
N LYS A 184 9.01 20.77 -25.63
CA LYS A 184 8.59 19.38 -25.44
C LYS A 184 9.61 18.55 -24.63
N ALA A 185 10.56 19.19 -23.99
CA ALA A 185 11.62 18.50 -23.25
C ALA A 185 11.48 18.69 -21.74
N VAL A 186 11.77 17.62 -21.01
CA VAL A 186 12.07 17.64 -19.58
C VAL A 186 13.58 17.63 -19.45
N LEU A 187 14.15 18.72 -18.96
CA LEU A 187 15.59 18.98 -18.91
C LEU A 187 16.07 18.98 -17.46
N LEU A 188 17.27 18.47 -17.20
CA LEU A 188 18.02 18.69 -15.97
C LEU A 188 19.20 19.60 -16.29
N ALA A 189 19.26 20.77 -15.63
CA ALA A 189 20.43 21.63 -15.59
C ALA A 189 21.27 21.30 -14.35
N ASP A 190 22.51 20.84 -14.54
CA ASP A 190 23.43 20.55 -13.44
C ASP A 190 24.00 21.84 -12.81
N ALA A 191 24.86 21.70 -11.80
CA ALA A 191 25.52 22.84 -11.13
C ALA A 191 26.37 23.71 -12.08
N ASN A 192 26.82 23.16 -13.19
CA ASN A 192 27.55 23.88 -14.24
C ASN A 192 26.63 24.40 -15.34
N LYS A 193 25.31 24.31 -15.16
CA LYS A 193 24.26 24.68 -16.14
C LYS A 193 24.32 23.84 -17.43
N GLN A 194 24.90 22.64 -17.38
CA GLN A 194 24.87 21.74 -18.52
C GLN A 194 23.51 21.05 -18.56
N LEU A 195 22.87 21.12 -19.73
CA LEU A 195 21.55 20.55 -19.96
C LEU A 195 21.63 19.08 -20.37
N LYS A 196 20.91 18.23 -19.65
CA LYS A 196 20.64 16.83 -20.00
C LYS A 196 19.14 16.65 -20.21
N THR A 197 18.74 16.13 -21.37
CA THR A 197 17.36 15.72 -21.59
C THR A 197 17.06 14.44 -20.82
N ILE A 198 16.05 14.48 -19.95
CA ILE A 198 15.53 13.31 -19.25
C ILE A 198 14.58 12.57 -20.18
N THR A 199 13.56 13.26 -20.71
CA THR A 199 12.58 12.71 -21.66
C THR A 199 11.98 13.80 -22.53
N SER A 200 11.17 13.41 -23.52
CA SER A 200 10.38 14.33 -24.34
C SER A 200 8.89 14.08 -24.14
N LEU A 201 8.09 15.15 -24.22
CA LEU A 201 6.64 15.13 -24.12
C LEU A 201 6.01 15.33 -25.50
N PRO A 202 4.82 14.77 -25.77
CA PRO A 202 4.11 14.99 -27.03
C PRO A 202 3.77 16.45 -27.31
N ASN A 203 3.40 17.20 -26.28
CA ASN A 203 3.04 18.62 -26.33
C ASN A 203 4.04 19.47 -25.53
N GLY A 204 3.66 20.49 -24.85
CA GLY A 204 4.52 21.25 -23.94
C GLY A 204 4.19 20.91 -22.49
N GLY A 205 5.23 20.75 -21.65
CA GLY A 205 5.04 20.58 -20.23
C GLY A 205 4.65 21.88 -19.54
N ASP A 206 3.84 21.79 -18.47
CA ASP A 206 3.39 22.93 -17.67
C ASP A 206 3.98 22.89 -16.26
N GLY A 207 3.54 22.02 -15.37
CA GLY A 207 4.10 21.85 -14.04
C GLY A 207 5.00 20.60 -13.91
N VAL A 208 5.97 20.63 -13.00
CA VAL A 208 6.86 19.50 -12.70
C VAL A 208 7.15 19.38 -11.21
N GLU A 209 7.02 18.16 -10.68
CA GLU A 209 7.29 17.86 -9.28
C GLU A 209 8.16 16.60 -9.11
N GLU A 210 9.02 16.59 -8.10
CA GLU A 210 9.85 15.44 -7.75
C GLU A 210 9.06 14.47 -6.84
N VAL A 211 9.16 13.15 -7.09
CA VAL A 211 8.46 12.13 -6.28
C VAL A 211 9.28 11.69 -5.05
N GLY A 212 10.53 12.12 -4.95
CA GLY A 212 11.41 11.83 -3.81
C GLY A 212 12.38 10.66 -4.02
N ASN A 213 12.27 9.94 -5.15
CA ASN A 213 13.15 8.84 -5.54
C ASN A 213 13.97 9.13 -6.81
N GLY A 214 13.92 10.37 -7.30
CA GLY A 214 14.52 10.81 -8.55
C GLY A 214 13.59 10.75 -9.76
N ASP A 215 12.37 10.20 -9.58
CA ASP A 215 11.31 10.24 -10.58
C ASP A 215 10.53 11.55 -10.47
N LEU A 216 9.78 11.89 -11.52
CA LEU A 216 9.04 13.16 -11.63
C LEU A 216 7.56 12.91 -11.96
N ILE A 217 6.71 13.84 -11.56
CA ILE A 217 5.35 13.99 -12.11
C ILE A 217 5.38 15.24 -12.98
N VAL A 218 4.84 15.14 -14.19
CA VAL A 218 4.85 16.24 -15.16
C VAL A 218 3.46 16.41 -15.73
N SER A 219 2.92 17.64 -15.72
CA SER A 219 1.68 17.99 -16.41
C SER A 219 1.95 18.57 -17.79
N GLU A 220 1.05 18.32 -18.75
CA GLU A 220 0.90 19.02 -19.99
C GLU A 220 -0.38 19.85 -19.98
N TRP A 221 -0.31 21.11 -20.35
CA TRP A 221 -1.45 22.03 -20.41
C TRP A 221 -2.73 21.43 -21.02
N LEU A 222 -2.59 20.52 -21.97
CA LEU A 222 -3.75 19.92 -22.66
C LEU A 222 -4.54 18.90 -21.80
N GLY A 223 -4.16 18.66 -20.56
CA GLY A 223 -4.91 17.78 -19.64
C GLY A 223 -4.30 16.40 -19.49
N ILE A 224 -3.00 16.24 -19.68
CA ILE A 224 -2.30 14.98 -19.48
C ILE A 224 -1.30 15.13 -18.34
N VAL A 225 -1.25 14.16 -17.46
CA VAL A 225 -0.25 14.05 -16.39
C VAL A 225 0.54 12.76 -16.57
N TYR A 226 1.86 12.87 -16.54
CA TYR A 226 2.78 11.74 -16.67
C TYR A 226 3.50 11.47 -15.34
N TYR A 227 3.76 10.19 -15.08
CA TYR A 227 4.86 9.77 -14.25
C TYR A 227 6.09 9.56 -15.14
N VAL A 228 7.19 10.20 -14.80
CA VAL A 228 8.44 10.17 -15.56
C VAL A 228 9.51 9.54 -14.69
N TYR A 229 10.01 8.38 -15.09
CA TYR A 229 11.08 7.68 -14.39
C TYR A 229 12.43 8.39 -14.58
N ALA A 230 13.32 8.24 -13.62
CA ALA A 230 14.69 8.81 -13.69
C ALA A 230 15.48 8.34 -14.92
N ASP A 231 15.12 7.21 -15.51
CA ASP A 231 15.71 6.69 -16.76
C ASP A 231 15.07 7.26 -18.05
N GLY A 232 14.09 8.14 -17.92
CA GLY A 232 13.40 8.83 -19.04
C GLY A 232 12.18 8.08 -19.60
N ARG A 233 11.87 6.86 -19.12
CA ARG A 233 10.59 6.22 -19.42
C ARG A 233 9.46 7.04 -18.81
N LYS A 234 8.27 6.95 -19.38
CA LYS A 234 7.10 7.64 -18.84
C LYS A 234 5.83 6.81 -19.03
N GLU A 235 4.86 7.06 -18.18
CA GLU A 235 3.51 6.50 -18.26
C GLU A 235 2.48 7.60 -18.01
N VAL A 236 1.28 7.43 -18.56
CA VAL A 236 0.17 8.37 -18.39
C VAL A 236 -0.54 8.05 -17.08
N LEU A 237 -0.58 9.02 -16.16
CA LEU A 237 -1.33 8.94 -14.90
C LEU A 237 -2.78 9.43 -15.07
N LEU A 238 -2.95 10.50 -15.84
CA LEU A 238 -4.24 11.12 -16.13
C LEU A 238 -4.25 11.57 -17.58
N ASP A 239 -5.35 11.30 -18.27
CA ASP A 239 -5.65 11.86 -19.58
C ASP A 239 -7.07 12.42 -19.60
N SER A 240 -7.18 13.73 -19.61
CA SER A 240 -8.44 14.46 -19.60
C SER A 240 -8.57 15.41 -20.81
N HIS A 241 -7.72 15.24 -21.83
CA HIS A 241 -7.67 16.16 -22.95
C HIS A 241 -8.92 16.10 -23.83
N GLU A 242 -9.50 14.91 -24.04
CA GLU A 242 -10.75 14.76 -24.79
C GLU A 242 -11.93 15.43 -24.10
N GLN A 243 -11.92 15.49 -22.78
CA GLN A 243 -12.89 16.20 -21.95
C GLN A 243 -12.62 17.73 -21.90
N LYS A 244 -11.58 18.21 -22.58
CA LYS A 244 -11.12 19.61 -22.59
C LYS A 244 -10.84 20.17 -21.18
N ARG A 245 -10.34 19.30 -20.30
CA ARG A 245 -9.94 19.66 -18.93
C ARG A 245 -8.42 19.87 -18.92
N ASN A 246 -8.00 21.10 -18.64
CA ASN A 246 -6.57 21.41 -18.54
C ASN A 246 -5.98 20.86 -17.22
N THR A 247 -4.69 20.59 -17.26
CA THR A 247 -3.86 20.38 -16.07
C THR A 247 -2.76 21.43 -16.08
N ALA A 248 -2.92 22.47 -15.24
CA ALA A 248 -1.97 23.58 -15.16
C ALA A 248 -0.78 23.24 -14.25
N ASP A 249 -0.18 24.21 -13.57
CA ASP A 249 0.97 23.98 -12.73
C ASP A 249 0.60 23.17 -11.47
N ILE A 250 1.10 21.96 -11.41
CA ILE A 250 0.76 20.96 -10.38
C ILE A 250 1.66 21.08 -9.16
N HIS A 251 1.18 20.59 -8.00
CA HIS A 251 2.02 20.36 -6.85
C HIS A 251 1.85 18.95 -6.30
N TYR A 252 2.98 18.27 -6.01
CA TYR A 252 2.99 16.97 -5.38
C TYR A 252 3.59 17.03 -3.97
N ASP A 253 2.77 16.73 -2.97
CA ASP A 253 3.22 16.61 -1.60
C ASP A 253 3.77 15.19 -1.35
N ILE A 254 5.09 15.11 -1.23
CA ILE A 254 5.81 13.85 -0.99
C ILE A 254 5.39 13.19 0.32
N SER A 255 5.02 13.98 1.34
CA SER A 255 4.72 13.45 2.67
C SER A 255 3.36 12.75 2.75
N THR A 256 2.38 13.25 2.00
CA THR A 256 1.00 12.73 1.95
C THR A 256 0.71 11.90 0.71
N HIS A 257 1.64 11.91 -0.28
CA HIS A 257 1.45 11.34 -1.61
C HIS A 257 0.25 11.92 -2.37
N ILE A 258 -0.08 13.20 -2.11
CA ILE A 258 -1.20 13.88 -2.76
C ILE A 258 -0.67 14.79 -3.87
N LEU A 259 -1.24 14.62 -5.06
CA LEU A 259 -1.06 15.49 -6.21
C LEU A 259 -2.25 16.44 -6.30
N TYR A 260 -1.97 17.73 -6.27
CA TYR A 260 -2.95 18.79 -6.51
C TYR A 260 -2.86 19.27 -7.94
N ILE A 261 -4.01 19.34 -8.62
CA ILE A 261 -4.09 19.73 -10.03
C ILE A 261 -5.07 20.89 -10.19
N PRO A 262 -4.59 22.09 -10.56
CA PRO A 262 -5.49 23.18 -10.95
C PRO A 262 -6.04 22.92 -12.36
N GLY A 263 -7.35 23.06 -12.51
CA GLY A 263 -8.06 22.95 -13.78
C GLY A 263 -8.40 24.34 -14.31
N PHE A 264 -7.51 24.93 -15.09
CA PHE A 264 -7.62 26.29 -15.59
C PHE A 264 -8.98 26.60 -16.24
N ASN A 265 -9.37 25.82 -17.26
CA ASN A 265 -10.63 26.02 -17.98
C ASN A 265 -11.85 25.53 -17.19
N THR A 266 -11.70 24.55 -16.32
CA THR A 266 -12.79 24.02 -15.50
C THR A 266 -13.06 24.85 -14.26
N LYS A 267 -12.15 25.76 -13.92
CA LYS A 267 -12.20 26.60 -12.71
C LYS A 267 -12.32 25.75 -11.44
N THR A 268 -11.54 24.68 -11.37
CA THR A 268 -11.51 23.74 -10.26
C THR A 268 -10.10 23.48 -9.78
N VAL A 269 -9.94 23.03 -8.54
CA VAL A 269 -8.74 22.35 -8.06
C VAL A 269 -9.14 20.93 -7.69
N SER A 270 -8.34 19.96 -8.09
CA SER A 270 -8.55 18.55 -7.77
C SER A 270 -7.38 18.00 -6.96
N ALA A 271 -7.65 17.10 -6.04
CA ALA A 271 -6.62 16.35 -5.32
C ALA A 271 -6.71 14.87 -5.66
N TYR A 272 -5.56 14.27 -5.92
CA TYR A 272 -5.42 12.86 -6.21
C TYR A 272 -4.33 12.25 -5.34
N ARG A 273 -4.56 11.01 -4.88
CA ARG A 273 -3.49 10.22 -4.27
C ARG A 273 -2.74 9.46 -5.35
N LEU A 274 -1.43 9.67 -5.42
CA LEU A 274 -0.57 8.86 -6.27
C LEU A 274 -0.44 7.47 -5.64
N LYS A 275 -0.89 6.47 -6.36
CA LYS A 275 -0.59 5.06 -6.07
C LYS A 275 0.57 4.66 -6.97
N GLY A 276 1.64 4.18 -6.35
CA GLY A 276 2.81 3.67 -7.07
C GLY A 276 2.47 2.45 -7.93
N PRO A 277 3.46 1.92 -8.70
CA PRO A 277 3.31 0.70 -9.48
C PRO A 277 2.88 -0.37 -8.51
N ASN A 278 1.64 -0.84 -8.68
CA ASN A 278 1.02 -1.69 -7.66
C ASN A 278 1.98 -1.79 -6.47
N ALA A 279 2.11 -0.69 -5.71
CA ALA A 279 2.80 -0.76 -4.45
C ALA A 279 2.06 -1.91 -3.84
N ALA A 280 2.68 -3.06 -3.83
CA ALA A 280 2.07 -4.26 -3.43
C ALA A 280 1.36 -3.86 -2.17
N VAL A 281 0.04 -3.74 -2.26
CA VAL A 281 -0.74 -3.25 -1.12
C VAL A 281 -0.54 -4.36 -0.16
N SER A 282 0.27 -4.12 0.88
CA SER A 282 0.31 -5.06 1.98
C SER A 282 -1.15 -5.27 2.35
N ILE A 283 -1.62 -6.48 2.22
CA ILE A 283 -3.05 -6.77 2.33
C ILE A 283 -3.54 -6.64 3.78
N ILE A 284 -2.65 -6.83 4.74
CA ILE A 284 -2.93 -6.73 6.18
C ILE A 284 -2.11 -5.60 6.82
N TRP A 285 -0.81 -5.51 6.52
CA TRP A 285 0.06 -4.48 7.10
C TRP A 285 -0.21 -3.12 6.45
N ASN A 286 -0.22 -2.05 7.23
CA ASN A 286 -0.39 -0.70 6.72
C ASN A 286 0.92 -0.19 6.09
N PRO A 287 0.97 0.07 4.76
CA PRO A 287 2.20 0.50 4.08
C PRO A 287 2.73 1.85 4.58
N GLN A 288 1.82 2.80 4.89
CA GLN A 288 2.20 4.12 5.42
C GLN A 288 2.89 3.98 6.77
N ARG A 289 2.29 3.18 7.65
CA ARG A 289 2.88 2.89 8.96
C ARG A 289 4.26 2.25 8.84
N LEU A 290 4.43 1.27 7.94
CA LEU A 290 5.74 0.64 7.72
C LEU A 290 6.76 1.65 7.16
N ALA A 291 6.33 2.57 6.29
CA ALA A 291 7.18 3.63 5.77
C ALA A 291 7.59 4.63 6.88
N GLU A 292 6.63 5.06 7.70
CA GLU A 292 6.91 5.94 8.87
C GLU A 292 7.84 5.24 9.87
N TYR A 293 7.61 3.96 10.13
CA TYR A 293 8.46 3.20 11.04
C TYR A 293 9.90 3.08 10.52
N ARG A 294 10.06 2.83 9.22
CA ARG A 294 11.37 2.81 8.55
C ARG A 294 12.07 4.17 8.65
N GLU A 295 11.34 5.28 8.51
CA GLU A 295 11.92 6.61 8.66
C GLU A 295 12.37 6.88 10.11
N LYS A 296 11.58 6.50 11.11
CA LYS A 296 11.98 6.55 12.51
C LYS A 296 13.24 5.73 12.78
N TYR A 297 13.33 4.54 12.21
CA TYR A 297 14.54 3.72 12.29
C TYR A 297 15.74 4.43 11.67
N ARG A 298 15.60 4.98 10.45
CA ARG A 298 16.67 5.67 9.73
C ARG A 298 17.12 6.96 10.40
N SER A 299 16.22 7.69 11.01
CA SER A 299 16.53 8.92 11.78
C SER A 299 17.16 8.65 13.16
N GLY A 300 17.33 7.39 13.53
CA GLY A 300 18.00 7.01 14.79
C GLY A 300 17.09 7.06 16.02
N ASN A 301 15.75 7.00 15.86
CA ASN A 301 14.84 6.93 17.00
C ASN A 301 15.18 5.70 17.88
N PRO A 302 15.45 5.88 19.20
CA PRO A 302 15.96 4.79 20.04
C PRO A 302 15.02 3.59 20.15
N ALA A 303 13.70 3.81 20.24
CA ALA A 303 12.71 2.73 20.33
C ALA A 303 12.65 1.92 19.03
N ALA A 304 12.64 2.62 17.87
CA ALA A 304 12.66 1.96 16.57
C ALA A 304 13.97 1.18 16.36
N GLN A 305 15.12 1.74 16.76
CA GLN A 305 16.41 1.04 16.69
C GLN A 305 16.41 -0.24 17.52
N GLN A 306 15.85 -0.20 18.73
CA GLN A 306 15.77 -1.37 19.61
C GLN A 306 14.91 -2.49 19.00
N LEU A 307 13.69 -2.17 18.51
CA LEU A 307 12.79 -3.16 17.92
C LEU A 307 13.35 -3.75 16.61
N VAL A 308 13.96 -2.91 15.77
CA VAL A 308 14.63 -3.40 14.54
C VAL A 308 15.84 -4.27 14.87
N ALA A 309 16.60 -3.97 15.93
CA ALA A 309 17.69 -4.83 16.38
C ALA A 309 17.19 -6.21 16.83
N GLN A 310 16.07 -6.28 17.56
CA GLN A 310 15.42 -7.55 17.93
C GLN A 310 14.95 -8.31 16.69
N LEU A 311 14.30 -7.64 15.74
CA LEU A 311 13.87 -8.24 14.48
C LEU A 311 15.06 -8.78 13.67
N ARG A 312 16.17 -8.03 13.61
CA ARG A 312 17.41 -8.49 12.96
C ARG A 312 17.96 -9.75 13.60
N THR A 313 17.97 -9.82 14.94
CA THR A 313 18.42 -11.03 15.65
C THR A 313 17.56 -12.24 15.27
N GLN A 314 16.24 -12.08 15.16
CA GLN A 314 15.35 -13.15 14.69
C GLN A 314 15.64 -13.51 13.23
N ALA A 315 15.79 -12.51 12.35
CA ALA A 315 16.06 -12.72 10.93
C ALA A 315 17.43 -13.37 10.68
N ASP A 316 18.47 -12.97 11.42
CA ASP A 316 19.81 -13.57 11.33
C ASP A 316 19.78 -15.07 11.66
N HIS A 317 18.99 -15.48 12.66
CA HIS A 317 18.85 -16.89 13.01
C HIS A 317 18.21 -17.73 11.89
N LEU A 318 17.41 -17.12 11.01
CA LEU A 318 16.73 -17.81 9.90
C LEU A 318 17.63 -18.01 8.66
N LEU A 319 18.75 -17.28 8.55
CA LEU A 319 19.58 -17.30 7.34
C LEU A 319 20.17 -18.69 7.06
N ASP A 320 20.58 -19.39 8.10
CA ASP A 320 21.25 -20.70 8.00
C ASP A 320 20.28 -21.89 8.04
N LEU A 321 18.97 -21.65 8.28
CA LEU A 321 17.99 -22.74 8.30
C LEU A 321 17.75 -23.30 6.88
N PRO A 322 17.59 -24.63 6.74
CA PRO A 322 17.22 -25.20 5.45
C PRO A 322 15.83 -24.75 5.02
N PRO A 323 15.57 -24.64 3.70
CA PRO A 323 14.21 -24.39 3.21
C PRO A 323 13.27 -25.54 3.61
N LEU A 324 12.01 -25.16 3.91
CA LEU A 324 10.94 -26.10 4.24
C LEU A 324 10.15 -26.49 3.00
N SER A 325 9.67 -27.73 2.90
CA SER A 325 8.91 -28.23 1.76
C SER A 325 7.84 -29.24 2.17
N VAL A 326 6.79 -29.35 1.35
CA VAL A 326 5.83 -30.48 1.42
C VAL A 326 6.51 -31.83 1.11
N MET A 327 7.70 -31.81 0.50
CA MET A 327 8.47 -33.02 0.22
C MET A 327 9.13 -33.61 1.47
N ASP A 328 9.18 -32.88 2.59
CA ASP A 328 9.83 -33.32 3.84
C ASP A 328 9.04 -34.40 4.59
N LYS A 329 7.71 -34.49 4.35
CA LYS A 329 6.89 -35.53 4.99
C LYS A 329 7.31 -36.94 4.60
N SER A 330 7.28 -37.85 5.56
CA SER A 330 7.60 -39.26 5.33
C SER A 330 6.45 -40.02 4.65
N THR A 331 5.22 -39.55 4.81
CA THR A 331 4.01 -40.17 4.28
C THR A 331 3.69 -39.62 2.89
N THR A 332 3.28 -40.49 1.97
CA THR A 332 2.81 -40.08 0.64
C THR A 332 1.27 -39.91 0.67
N PRO A 333 0.72 -38.78 0.18
CA PRO A 333 -0.71 -38.58 0.05
C PRO A 333 -1.38 -39.66 -0.83
N PRO A 334 -2.70 -39.86 -0.72
CA PRO A 334 -3.44 -40.87 -1.53
C PRO A 334 -3.33 -40.67 -3.05
N SER A 335 -3.02 -39.47 -3.52
CA SER A 335 -2.74 -39.18 -4.94
C SER A 335 -1.48 -39.87 -5.46
N GLY A 336 -0.57 -40.28 -4.57
CA GLY A 336 0.77 -40.77 -4.94
C GLY A 336 1.80 -39.66 -5.12
N SER A 337 1.41 -38.37 -5.00
CA SER A 337 2.32 -37.22 -5.13
C SER A 337 2.60 -36.57 -3.79
N LYS A 338 3.88 -36.46 -3.43
CA LYS A 338 4.30 -35.70 -2.23
C LYS A 338 4.12 -34.18 -2.37
N HIS A 339 3.90 -33.68 -3.59
CA HIS A 339 3.57 -32.27 -3.81
C HIS A 339 2.22 -31.87 -3.25
N ASP A 340 1.31 -32.83 -3.05
CA ASP A 340 0.04 -32.55 -2.39
C ASP A 340 0.24 -32.39 -0.88
N TYR A 341 -0.33 -31.30 -0.36
CA TYR A 341 -0.37 -31.06 1.09
C TYR A 341 -1.20 -32.15 1.78
N MET A 342 -0.71 -32.63 2.93
CA MET A 342 -1.39 -33.63 3.74
C MET A 342 -1.25 -33.31 5.22
N SER A 343 -2.32 -33.49 5.99
CA SER A 343 -2.28 -33.39 7.44
C SER A 343 -3.31 -34.31 8.09
N GLN A 344 -3.18 -34.52 9.41
CA GLN A 344 -4.13 -35.30 10.23
C GLN A 344 -4.95 -34.37 11.08
N ALA A 345 -6.24 -34.68 11.25
CA ALA A 345 -7.17 -33.95 12.10
C ALA A 345 -6.71 -33.93 13.56
N PRO A 346 -6.54 -32.74 14.21
CA PRO A 346 -5.82 -32.61 15.46
C PRO A 346 -6.56 -33.21 16.68
N TYR A 347 -7.88 -33.31 16.63
CA TYR A 347 -8.70 -33.74 17.75
C TYR A 347 -9.24 -35.15 17.62
N PHE A 348 -8.65 -35.99 16.76
CA PHE A 348 -9.03 -37.35 16.55
C PHE A 348 -7.96 -38.31 17.06
N TRP A 349 -8.40 -39.32 17.82
CA TRP A 349 -7.56 -40.23 18.58
C TRP A 349 -7.85 -41.66 18.23
N TYR A 350 -6.84 -42.50 18.30
CA TYR A 350 -6.94 -43.95 18.23
C TYR A 350 -8.05 -44.47 19.14
N ASP A 351 -8.98 -45.30 18.63
CA ASP A 351 -10.03 -45.91 19.41
C ASP A 351 -9.52 -47.23 20.02
N SER A 352 -9.12 -47.20 21.28
CA SER A 352 -8.62 -48.40 22.01
C SER A 352 -9.66 -49.52 22.20
N SER A 353 -10.94 -49.25 21.92
CA SER A 353 -11.98 -50.27 21.95
C SER A 353 -12.02 -51.13 20.68
N LYS A 354 -11.28 -50.76 19.64
CA LYS A 354 -11.21 -51.45 18.35
C LYS A 354 -9.86 -52.16 18.19
N PRO A 355 -9.84 -53.37 17.58
CA PRO A 355 -8.59 -54.13 17.41
C PRO A 355 -7.51 -53.39 16.62
N ASN A 356 -7.89 -52.59 15.62
CA ASN A 356 -6.99 -51.77 14.78
C ASN A 356 -7.05 -50.29 15.10
N GLY A 357 -7.81 -49.88 16.16
CA GLY A 357 -7.98 -48.49 16.56
C GLY A 357 -8.80 -47.61 15.62
N LEU A 358 -9.42 -48.19 14.60
CA LEU A 358 -10.17 -47.47 13.57
C LEU A 358 -11.67 -47.69 13.65
N PRO A 359 -12.48 -46.68 13.28
CA PRO A 359 -12.09 -45.31 12.98
C PRO A 359 -11.65 -44.52 14.22
N TYR A 360 -10.81 -43.49 14.06
CA TYR A 360 -10.44 -42.57 15.13
C TYR A 360 -11.68 -41.86 15.70
N ILE A 361 -11.65 -41.59 17.03
CA ILE A 361 -12.73 -40.93 17.77
C ILE A 361 -12.36 -39.48 18.12
N ARG A 362 -13.35 -38.57 18.10
CA ARG A 362 -13.16 -37.16 18.39
C ARG A 362 -13.02 -36.92 19.91
N ARG A 363 -12.03 -36.11 20.29
CA ARG A 363 -11.85 -35.54 21.64
C ARG A 363 -11.63 -34.04 21.49
N ASP A 364 -12.72 -33.26 21.55
CA ASP A 364 -12.68 -31.82 21.25
C ASP A 364 -11.67 -31.09 22.13
N GLY A 365 -10.84 -30.21 21.51
CA GLY A 365 -9.80 -29.42 22.16
C GLY A 365 -8.57 -30.22 22.62
N GLN A 366 -8.58 -31.56 22.55
CA GLN A 366 -7.44 -32.41 22.93
C GLN A 366 -6.62 -32.78 21.71
N ARG A 367 -5.51 -32.06 21.51
CA ARG A 367 -4.63 -32.24 20.36
C ARG A 367 -3.87 -33.57 20.42
N ASN A 368 -4.03 -34.42 19.39
CA ASN A 368 -3.30 -35.68 19.28
C ASN A 368 -1.87 -35.42 18.78
N PRO A 369 -0.81 -35.82 19.50
CA PRO A 369 0.57 -35.60 19.06
C PRO A 369 0.96 -36.35 17.78
N GLU A 370 0.18 -37.32 17.32
CA GLU A 370 0.42 -38.00 16.05
C GLU A 370 0.40 -37.08 14.83
N ILE A 371 -0.31 -35.96 14.90
CA ILE A 371 -0.36 -34.97 13.82
C ILE A 371 1.04 -34.46 13.40
N TYR A 372 2.00 -34.47 14.33
CA TYR A 372 3.37 -34.03 14.06
C TYR A 372 4.22 -35.05 13.26
N LYS A 373 3.68 -36.25 13.01
CA LYS A 373 4.32 -37.24 12.11
C LYS A 373 4.23 -36.79 10.64
N ILE A 374 3.26 -35.93 10.29
CA ILE A 374 3.11 -35.31 8.97
C ILE A 374 3.52 -33.84 9.11
N THR A 375 4.57 -33.43 8.42
CA THR A 375 5.25 -32.15 8.68
C THR A 375 4.58 -30.94 8.03
N ASP A 376 3.70 -31.11 7.05
CA ASP A 376 3.21 -30.04 6.18
C ASP A 376 2.55 -28.89 6.93
N HIS A 377 1.66 -29.19 7.92
CA HIS A 377 1.03 -28.17 8.74
C HIS A 377 2.04 -27.33 9.52
N LYS A 378 3.02 -28.00 10.16
CA LYS A 378 4.07 -27.32 10.91
C LYS A 378 4.95 -26.49 9.96
N ASN A 379 5.39 -27.09 8.85
CA ASN A 379 6.28 -26.45 7.88
C ASN A 379 5.64 -25.20 7.25
N LEU A 380 4.34 -25.24 6.92
CA LEU A 380 3.65 -24.07 6.37
C LEU A 380 3.51 -22.93 7.39
N ALA A 381 3.22 -23.26 8.64
CA ALA A 381 3.14 -22.28 9.72
C ALA A 381 4.51 -21.62 9.99
N GLU A 382 5.58 -22.40 10.05
CA GLU A 382 6.95 -21.90 10.20
C GLU A 382 7.39 -21.06 9.00
N LEU A 383 7.11 -21.52 7.77
CA LEU A 383 7.37 -20.76 6.53
C LEU A 383 6.74 -19.37 6.60
N GLY A 384 5.46 -19.29 7.00
CA GLY A 384 4.76 -18.00 7.13
C GLY A 384 5.49 -17.04 8.06
N GLY A 385 5.88 -17.51 9.25
CA GLY A 385 6.65 -16.69 10.21
C GLY A 385 8.04 -16.30 9.70
N HIS A 386 8.76 -17.24 9.08
CA HIS A 386 10.10 -17.00 8.55
C HIS A 386 10.09 -15.93 7.44
N VAL A 387 9.19 -16.08 6.46
CA VAL A 387 9.11 -15.15 5.32
C VAL A 387 8.68 -13.76 5.76
N GLN A 388 7.72 -13.64 6.69
CA GLN A 388 7.31 -12.35 7.26
C GLN A 388 8.45 -11.65 8.00
N THR A 389 9.18 -12.39 8.86
CA THR A 389 10.33 -11.86 9.60
C THR A 389 11.41 -11.33 8.66
N LEU A 390 11.79 -12.14 7.67
CA LEU A 390 12.83 -11.80 6.70
C LEU A 390 12.43 -10.64 5.78
N ALA A 391 11.20 -10.63 5.27
CA ALA A 391 10.72 -9.56 4.39
C ALA A 391 10.64 -8.22 5.13
N LEU A 392 10.15 -8.22 6.38
CA LEU A 392 10.10 -7.01 7.19
C LEU A 392 11.50 -6.51 7.57
N ALA A 393 12.43 -7.41 7.91
CA ALA A 393 13.82 -7.06 8.15
C ALA A 393 14.47 -6.45 6.89
N ALA A 394 14.30 -7.06 5.72
CA ALA A 394 14.78 -6.54 4.44
C ALA A 394 14.22 -5.15 4.15
N TYR A 395 12.92 -4.94 4.34
CA TYR A 395 12.25 -3.66 4.11
C TYR A 395 12.80 -2.54 5.00
N LEU A 396 13.00 -2.81 6.29
CA LEU A 396 13.44 -1.80 7.25
C LEU A 396 14.93 -1.50 7.16
N THR A 397 15.77 -2.54 7.01
CA THR A 397 17.23 -2.41 7.07
C THR A 397 17.90 -2.22 5.71
N ARG A 398 17.24 -2.61 4.61
CA ARG A 398 17.80 -2.66 3.26
C ARG A 398 18.94 -3.68 3.11
N GLU A 399 19.05 -4.67 3.99
CA GLU A 399 20.04 -5.75 3.87
C GLU A 399 19.52 -6.81 2.91
N SER A 400 20.18 -6.99 1.75
CA SER A 400 19.77 -7.91 0.67
C SER A 400 19.70 -9.36 1.12
N ARG A 401 20.59 -9.78 2.05
CA ARG A 401 20.63 -11.17 2.56
C ARG A 401 19.28 -11.66 3.11
N TYR A 402 18.48 -10.78 3.70
CA TYR A 402 17.14 -11.14 4.19
C TYR A 402 16.15 -11.32 3.04
N ALA A 403 16.20 -10.45 2.03
CA ALA A 403 15.36 -10.57 0.83
C ALA A 403 15.72 -11.84 0.03
N GLU A 404 17.01 -12.12 -0.13
CA GLU A 404 17.53 -13.33 -0.80
C GLU A 404 17.02 -14.60 -0.11
N LYS A 405 17.10 -14.65 1.22
CA LYS A 405 16.61 -15.78 2.00
C LYS A 405 15.10 -15.95 1.90
N ALA A 406 14.33 -14.88 2.03
CA ALA A 406 12.87 -14.92 1.89
C ALA A 406 12.47 -15.40 0.49
N ALA A 407 13.11 -14.89 -0.56
CA ALA A 407 12.89 -15.30 -1.94
C ALA A 407 13.22 -16.80 -2.16
N GLN A 408 14.32 -17.28 -1.58
CA GLN A 408 14.69 -18.70 -1.59
C GLN A 408 13.58 -19.57 -1.00
N LEU A 409 13.06 -19.20 0.19
CA LEU A 409 12.00 -19.94 0.87
C LEU A 409 10.71 -19.97 0.05
N LEU A 410 10.30 -18.83 -0.54
CA LEU A 410 9.10 -18.72 -1.38
C LEU A 410 9.24 -19.57 -2.65
N ARG A 411 10.38 -19.50 -3.35
CA ARG A 411 10.61 -20.34 -4.54
C ARG A 411 10.51 -21.81 -4.19
N HIS A 412 11.18 -22.22 -3.13
CA HIS A 412 11.24 -23.61 -2.71
C HIS A 412 9.86 -24.20 -2.37
N TRP A 413 8.98 -23.43 -1.72
CA TRP A 413 7.64 -23.92 -1.35
C TRP A 413 6.62 -23.84 -2.50
N PHE A 414 6.69 -22.79 -3.36
CA PHE A 414 5.63 -22.50 -4.30
C PHE A 414 6.00 -22.65 -5.77
N LEU A 415 7.28 -22.51 -6.15
CA LEU A 415 7.67 -22.31 -7.54
C LEU A 415 8.56 -23.43 -8.10
N ASP A 416 9.49 -23.96 -7.31
CA ASP A 416 10.46 -24.95 -7.78
C ASP A 416 9.80 -26.30 -8.08
N ASP A 417 9.88 -26.77 -9.31
CA ASP A 417 9.23 -28.01 -9.75
C ASP A 417 9.54 -29.24 -8.90
N ALA A 418 10.73 -29.29 -8.30
CA ALA A 418 11.15 -30.41 -7.46
C ALA A 418 10.54 -30.42 -6.05
N THR A 419 10.07 -29.27 -5.56
CA THR A 419 9.73 -29.09 -4.13
C THR A 419 8.42 -28.39 -3.86
N ARG A 420 7.82 -27.75 -4.88
CA ARG A 420 6.63 -26.93 -4.73
C ARG A 420 5.41 -27.70 -4.25
N MET A 421 4.59 -27.04 -3.47
CA MET A 421 3.26 -27.49 -3.12
C MET A 421 2.29 -27.34 -4.31
N ASN A 422 1.45 -28.35 -4.56
CA ASN A 422 0.30 -28.20 -5.46
C ASN A 422 -0.75 -27.26 -4.85
N PRO A 423 -1.40 -26.40 -5.65
CA PRO A 423 -2.37 -25.42 -5.16
C PRO A 423 -3.73 -26.04 -4.80
N ASN A 424 -3.72 -26.94 -3.83
CA ASN A 424 -4.94 -27.56 -3.28
C ASN A 424 -4.69 -28.06 -1.86
N LEU A 425 -5.76 -28.35 -1.12
CA LEU A 425 -5.73 -28.95 0.20
C LEU A 425 -6.62 -30.19 0.30
N GLU A 426 -6.60 -31.02 -0.73
CA GLU A 426 -7.47 -32.20 -0.85
C GLU A 426 -7.29 -33.18 0.31
N TYR A 427 -6.07 -33.24 0.89
CA TYR A 427 -5.74 -34.16 1.97
C TYR A 427 -5.47 -33.43 3.31
N GLY A 428 -6.03 -32.24 3.48
CA GLY A 428 -5.97 -31.49 4.73
C GLY A 428 -6.83 -32.11 5.82
N GLN A 429 -6.28 -32.28 7.02
CA GLN A 429 -6.95 -32.83 8.20
C GLN A 429 -7.70 -34.15 7.96
N GLY A 430 -7.09 -35.11 7.30
CA GLY A 430 -7.64 -36.45 7.16
C GLY A 430 -7.86 -37.13 8.52
N ILE A 431 -8.92 -37.99 8.61
CA ILE A 431 -9.26 -38.74 9.82
C ILE A 431 -9.06 -40.22 9.54
N PRO A 432 -8.10 -40.89 10.21
CA PRO A 432 -7.86 -42.30 9.97
C PRO A 432 -9.13 -43.17 10.15
N GLY A 433 -9.44 -43.94 9.11
CA GLY A 433 -10.63 -44.79 9.05
C GLY A 433 -11.95 -44.10 8.72
N ILE A 434 -11.94 -42.77 8.43
CA ILE A 434 -13.13 -42.00 8.06
C ILE A 434 -12.95 -41.33 6.67
N ASN A 435 -11.92 -40.52 6.50
CA ASN A 435 -11.64 -39.81 5.23
C ASN A 435 -10.13 -39.51 5.08
N THR A 436 -9.74 -39.09 3.89
CA THR A 436 -8.36 -38.72 3.57
C THR A 436 -8.08 -37.22 3.64
N GLY A 437 -9.12 -36.39 3.74
CA GLY A 437 -9.11 -34.95 3.87
C GLY A 437 -10.54 -34.42 4.02
N ARG A 438 -10.71 -33.16 4.43
CA ARG A 438 -12.01 -32.52 4.68
C ARG A 438 -11.89 -31.00 4.61
N GLY A 439 -13.01 -30.29 4.44
CA GLY A 439 -13.08 -28.84 4.32
C GLY A 439 -12.40 -28.08 5.47
N ILE A 440 -12.62 -28.53 6.70
CA ILE A 440 -12.00 -27.99 7.93
C ILE A 440 -10.46 -27.88 7.83
N GLY A 441 -9.81 -28.68 6.98
CA GLY A 441 -8.36 -28.60 6.74
C GLY A 441 -7.89 -27.26 6.18
N ILE A 442 -8.75 -26.51 5.49
CA ILE A 442 -8.40 -25.22 4.86
C ILE A 442 -7.94 -24.18 5.89
N ILE A 443 -8.38 -24.28 7.14
CA ILE A 443 -7.92 -23.38 8.22
C ILE A 443 -6.39 -23.44 8.43
N GLU A 444 -5.72 -24.50 8.01
CA GLU A 444 -4.27 -24.64 8.14
C GLU A 444 -3.49 -23.75 7.17
N THR A 445 -4.16 -23.16 6.18
CA THR A 445 -3.55 -22.25 5.21
C THR A 445 -3.70 -20.75 5.55
N ILE A 446 -4.18 -20.40 6.74
CA ILE A 446 -4.15 -19.02 7.26
C ILE A 446 -2.78 -18.33 7.06
N PRO A 447 -1.61 -19.00 7.23
CA PRO A 447 -0.30 -18.40 6.98
C PRO A 447 -0.13 -17.82 5.58
N LEU A 448 -0.89 -18.27 4.58
CA LEU A 448 -0.84 -17.73 3.22
C LEU A 448 -1.18 -16.23 3.17
N ILE A 449 -2.01 -15.72 4.10
CA ILE A 449 -2.34 -14.29 4.20
C ILE A 449 -1.06 -13.47 4.46
N GLY A 450 -0.30 -13.84 5.49
CA GLY A 450 0.94 -13.14 5.83
C GLY A 450 2.10 -13.40 4.85
N ILE A 451 2.08 -14.53 4.14
CA ILE A 451 3.04 -14.82 3.06
C ILE A 451 2.79 -13.87 1.88
N ALA A 452 1.54 -13.58 1.54
CA ALA A 452 1.20 -12.62 0.50
C ALA A 452 1.68 -11.20 0.85
N ASP A 453 1.52 -10.76 2.13
CA ASP A 453 2.08 -9.50 2.63
C ASP A 453 3.61 -9.44 2.49
N ALA A 454 4.28 -10.51 2.90
CA ALA A 454 5.73 -10.58 2.83
C ALA A 454 6.26 -10.55 1.38
N ALA A 455 5.62 -11.30 0.46
CA ALA A 455 5.96 -11.27 -0.96
C ALA A 455 5.78 -9.87 -1.55
N THR A 456 4.72 -9.19 -1.14
CA THR A 456 4.41 -7.80 -1.46
C THR A 456 5.50 -6.84 -0.99
N LEU A 457 5.99 -6.98 0.26
CA LEU A 457 7.11 -6.17 0.74
C LEU A 457 8.40 -6.43 -0.06
N LEU A 458 8.68 -7.68 -0.42
CA LEU A 458 9.87 -8.02 -1.23
C LEU A 458 9.84 -7.31 -2.59
N GLU A 459 8.69 -7.24 -3.26
CA GLU A 459 8.54 -6.47 -4.50
C GLU A 459 8.91 -4.99 -4.30
N SER A 460 8.59 -4.39 -3.15
CA SER A 460 8.91 -2.99 -2.83
C SER A 460 10.38 -2.77 -2.46
N VAL A 461 11.08 -3.78 -1.95
CA VAL A 461 12.51 -3.70 -1.63
C VAL A 461 13.35 -3.69 -2.90
N ASP A 462 13.00 -4.51 -3.87
CA ASP A 462 13.78 -4.72 -5.09
C ASP A 462 13.56 -3.63 -6.16
N THR A 463 12.42 -2.92 -6.16
CA THR A 463 12.22 -1.75 -7.05
C THR A 463 13.20 -0.61 -6.77
N ASN A 464 13.85 -0.61 -5.59
CA ASN A 464 14.91 0.35 -5.25
C ASN A 464 16.35 -0.19 -5.52
N ALA A 465 16.48 -1.35 -6.11
CA ALA A 465 17.78 -1.96 -6.47
C ALA A 465 18.50 -1.23 -7.62
N THR A 466 17.93 -0.15 -8.17
CA THR A 466 18.65 0.78 -9.08
C THR A 466 19.87 1.45 -8.43
N GLN A 467 20.07 1.29 -7.11
CA GLN A 467 21.32 1.64 -6.42
C GLN A 467 22.33 0.49 -6.32
N ALA A 468 21.94 -0.74 -6.66
CA ALA A 468 22.89 -1.82 -6.85
C ALA A 468 23.56 -1.62 -8.22
N GLY A 469 24.90 -1.67 -8.26
CA GLY A 469 25.67 -1.45 -9.48
C GLY A 469 25.23 -2.37 -10.63
N PRO A 470 25.61 -2.09 -11.87
CA PRO A 470 25.20 -2.86 -13.03
C PRO A 470 25.59 -4.34 -12.85
N GLY A 471 24.61 -5.23 -12.93
CA GLY A 471 24.79 -6.69 -12.83
C GLY A 471 24.22 -7.37 -11.60
N VAL A 472 23.60 -6.65 -10.66
CA VAL A 472 22.90 -7.25 -9.51
C VAL A 472 21.42 -7.45 -9.88
N SER A 473 21.00 -8.70 -9.98
CA SER A 473 19.58 -9.05 -10.16
C SER A 473 18.83 -8.90 -8.85
N PRO A 474 17.53 -8.48 -8.86
CA PRO A 474 16.73 -8.42 -7.67
C PRO A 474 16.56 -9.81 -7.04
N ALA A 475 16.55 -9.87 -5.72
CA ALA A 475 16.39 -11.11 -4.98
C ALA A 475 15.02 -11.78 -5.28
N TRP A 476 13.97 -10.97 -5.40
CA TRP A 476 12.62 -11.38 -5.78
C TRP A 476 12.23 -10.71 -7.10
N THR A 477 12.16 -11.47 -8.17
CA THR A 477 11.94 -10.96 -9.53
C THR A 477 10.46 -10.76 -9.83
N THR A 478 10.15 -9.92 -10.83
CA THR A 478 8.78 -9.79 -11.36
C THR A 478 8.21 -11.14 -11.83
N ALA A 479 9.05 -12.01 -12.39
CA ALA A 479 8.65 -13.35 -12.80
C ALA A 479 8.27 -14.22 -11.60
N ASP A 480 9.01 -14.16 -10.50
CA ASP A 480 8.67 -14.86 -9.25
C ASP A 480 7.33 -14.37 -8.68
N ALA A 481 7.15 -13.04 -8.64
CA ALA A 481 5.91 -12.43 -8.15
C ALA A 481 4.69 -12.85 -8.98
N GLN A 482 4.82 -12.88 -10.31
CA GLN A 482 3.77 -13.34 -11.21
C GLN A 482 3.47 -14.83 -11.05
N ALA A 483 4.51 -15.65 -10.92
CA ALA A 483 4.37 -17.10 -10.72
C ALA A 483 3.68 -17.40 -9.36
N LEU A 484 4.04 -16.67 -8.30
CA LEU A 484 3.38 -16.81 -7.01
C LEU A 484 1.91 -16.39 -7.07
N ARG A 485 1.58 -15.25 -7.70
CA ARG A 485 0.18 -14.84 -7.90
C ARG A 485 -0.62 -15.87 -8.70
N HIS A 486 0.01 -16.51 -9.68
CA HIS A 486 -0.63 -17.58 -10.44
C HIS A 486 -0.93 -18.81 -9.55
N TRP A 487 0.01 -19.22 -8.70
CA TRP A 487 -0.21 -20.28 -7.71
C TRP A 487 -1.39 -19.94 -6.77
N TYR A 488 -1.41 -18.71 -6.25
CA TYR A 488 -2.50 -18.23 -5.39
C TYR A 488 -3.86 -18.21 -6.12
N SER A 489 -3.88 -17.80 -7.39
CA SER A 489 -5.11 -17.83 -8.20
C SER A 489 -5.65 -19.25 -8.37
N GLN A 490 -4.76 -20.22 -8.65
CA GLN A 490 -5.16 -21.64 -8.75
C GLN A 490 -5.67 -22.18 -7.41
N TYR A 491 -5.05 -21.79 -6.30
CA TYR A 491 -5.50 -22.18 -4.97
C TYR A 491 -6.88 -21.58 -4.64
N LEU A 492 -7.12 -20.32 -4.95
CA LEU A 492 -8.42 -19.68 -4.78
C LEU A 492 -9.51 -20.37 -5.62
N ASP A 493 -9.21 -20.66 -6.87
CA ASP A 493 -10.16 -21.39 -7.73
C ASP A 493 -10.52 -22.75 -7.14
N TRP A 494 -9.53 -23.48 -6.60
CA TRP A 494 -9.79 -24.72 -5.88
C TRP A 494 -10.63 -24.48 -4.61
N MET A 495 -10.34 -23.48 -3.80
CA MET A 495 -11.15 -23.12 -2.63
C MET A 495 -12.61 -22.86 -3.00
N LEU A 496 -12.86 -22.13 -4.07
CA LEU A 496 -14.21 -21.73 -4.46
C LEU A 496 -15.03 -22.87 -5.13
N THR A 497 -14.35 -23.84 -5.75
CA THR A 497 -15.02 -24.86 -6.60
C THR A 497 -15.00 -26.27 -6.03
N SER A 498 -14.03 -26.60 -5.18
CA SER A 498 -13.93 -27.95 -4.62
C SER A 498 -15.01 -28.22 -3.57
N LYS A 499 -15.29 -29.51 -3.33
CA LYS A 499 -16.19 -29.93 -2.26
C LYS A 499 -15.68 -29.45 -0.89
N ASN A 500 -14.38 -29.62 -0.61
CA ASN A 500 -13.77 -29.21 0.64
C ASN A 500 -13.87 -27.70 0.84
N GLY A 501 -13.66 -26.91 -0.22
CA GLY A 501 -13.82 -25.45 -0.18
C GLY A 501 -15.25 -25.02 0.14
N GLN A 502 -16.24 -25.64 -0.48
CA GLN A 502 -17.65 -25.35 -0.23
C GLN A 502 -18.09 -25.76 1.19
N GLU A 503 -17.59 -26.88 1.72
CA GLU A 503 -17.85 -27.30 3.09
C GLU A 503 -17.30 -26.28 4.10
N GLU A 504 -16.08 -25.79 3.93
CA GLU A 504 -15.46 -24.81 4.85
C GLU A 504 -16.12 -23.44 4.72
N HIS A 505 -16.48 -23.02 3.49
CA HIS A 505 -17.23 -21.78 3.26
C HIS A 505 -18.57 -21.77 4.00
N ALA A 506 -19.29 -22.90 3.99
CA ALA A 506 -20.58 -23.04 4.64
C ALA A 506 -20.49 -23.13 6.17
N ALA A 507 -19.29 -23.26 6.76
CA ALA A 507 -19.14 -23.40 8.20
C ALA A 507 -19.72 -22.19 8.97
N ALA A 508 -20.46 -22.50 10.05
CA ALA A 508 -21.23 -21.52 10.82
C ALA A 508 -20.39 -20.81 11.92
N ASN A 509 -19.16 -21.25 12.15
CA ASN A 509 -18.27 -20.79 13.21
C ASN A 509 -16.99 -20.15 12.65
N ASN A 510 -15.94 -20.00 13.47
CA ASN A 510 -14.65 -19.42 13.08
C ASN A 510 -14.07 -19.97 11.76
N HIS A 511 -14.35 -21.22 11.39
CA HIS A 511 -13.92 -21.83 10.14
C HIS A 511 -14.43 -21.05 8.93
N GLY A 512 -15.75 -20.76 8.88
CA GLY A 512 -16.32 -19.97 7.79
C GLY A 512 -15.81 -18.51 7.76
N THR A 513 -15.51 -17.92 8.92
CA THR A 513 -14.93 -16.57 9.01
C THR A 513 -13.48 -16.58 8.48
N TRP A 514 -12.65 -17.52 8.89
CA TRP A 514 -11.29 -17.69 8.37
C TRP A 514 -11.26 -18.06 6.89
N TYR A 515 -12.23 -18.82 6.39
CA TYR A 515 -12.35 -19.09 4.96
C TYR A 515 -12.51 -17.78 4.17
N LEU A 516 -13.45 -16.91 4.57
CA LEU A 516 -13.66 -15.63 3.93
C LEU A 516 -12.43 -14.71 4.03
N ALA A 517 -11.77 -14.68 5.18
CA ALA A 517 -10.54 -13.91 5.34
C ALA A 517 -9.45 -14.38 4.36
N GLN A 518 -9.22 -15.69 4.25
CA GLN A 518 -8.24 -16.25 3.32
C GLN A 518 -8.62 -15.99 1.87
N ALA A 519 -9.85 -16.27 1.47
CA ALA A 519 -10.31 -16.09 0.09
C ALA A 519 -10.27 -14.62 -0.33
N THR A 520 -10.67 -13.69 0.55
CA THR A 520 -10.60 -12.24 0.29
C THR A 520 -9.14 -11.78 0.16
N ALA A 521 -8.25 -12.24 1.04
CA ALA A 521 -6.83 -11.92 0.97
C ALA A 521 -6.21 -12.39 -0.35
N ILE A 522 -6.51 -13.61 -0.77
CA ILE A 522 -5.99 -14.17 -2.01
C ILE A 522 -6.55 -13.40 -3.23
N ALA A 523 -7.85 -13.07 -3.24
CA ALA A 523 -8.44 -12.29 -4.31
C ALA A 523 -7.79 -10.89 -4.43
N LEU A 524 -7.52 -10.20 -3.30
CA LEU A 524 -6.78 -8.93 -3.27
C LEU A 524 -5.35 -9.09 -3.80
N TYR A 525 -4.62 -10.11 -3.33
CA TYR A 525 -3.23 -10.35 -3.74
C TYR A 525 -3.11 -10.69 -5.23
N THR A 526 -4.08 -11.38 -5.79
CA THR A 526 -4.12 -11.72 -7.23
C THR A 526 -4.71 -10.61 -8.11
N GLY A 527 -5.21 -9.52 -7.51
CA GLY A 527 -5.74 -8.36 -8.22
C GLY A 527 -7.20 -8.51 -8.68
N ASP A 528 -7.94 -9.52 -8.21
CA ASP A 528 -9.36 -9.70 -8.50
C ASP A 528 -10.24 -8.89 -7.52
N ALA A 529 -10.29 -7.57 -7.74
CA ALA A 529 -11.01 -6.65 -6.87
C ALA A 529 -12.53 -6.94 -6.79
N ALA A 530 -13.14 -7.40 -7.87
CA ALA A 530 -14.57 -7.71 -7.88
C ALA A 530 -14.88 -8.94 -7.00
N LYS A 531 -14.05 -9.98 -7.10
CA LYS A 531 -14.19 -11.17 -6.26
C LYS A 531 -13.89 -10.86 -4.79
N ALA A 532 -12.85 -10.06 -4.52
CA ALA A 532 -12.53 -9.59 -3.17
C ALA A 532 -13.71 -8.83 -2.54
N HIS A 533 -14.35 -7.93 -3.29
CA HIS A 533 -15.54 -7.21 -2.84
C HIS A 533 -16.69 -8.16 -2.51
N THR A 534 -17.00 -9.10 -3.40
CA THR A 534 -18.08 -10.08 -3.19
C THR A 534 -17.84 -10.92 -1.92
N LEU A 535 -16.64 -11.47 -1.77
CA LEU A 535 -16.27 -12.27 -0.58
C LEU A 535 -16.29 -11.45 0.72
N ALA A 536 -15.87 -10.19 0.66
CA ALA A 536 -15.90 -9.29 1.80
C ALA A 536 -17.35 -8.95 2.23
N GLU A 537 -18.26 -8.74 1.28
CA GLU A 537 -19.70 -8.52 1.56
C GLU A 537 -20.34 -9.70 2.28
N GLU A 538 -19.95 -10.93 1.98
CA GLU A 538 -20.42 -12.13 2.70
C GLU A 538 -20.02 -12.14 4.18
N GLY A 539 -19.01 -11.35 4.57
CA GLY A 539 -18.62 -11.15 5.95
C GLY A 539 -19.76 -10.62 6.83
N LYS A 540 -20.65 -9.78 6.27
CA LYS A 540 -21.84 -9.28 6.98
C LYS A 540 -22.76 -10.44 7.41
N ALA A 541 -23.04 -11.36 6.50
CA ALA A 541 -23.86 -12.54 6.83
C ALA A 541 -23.21 -13.45 7.89
N LYS A 542 -21.87 -13.54 7.91
CA LYS A 542 -21.17 -14.25 9.00
C LYS A 542 -21.32 -13.53 10.34
N MET A 543 -21.25 -12.20 10.36
CA MET A 543 -21.48 -11.40 11.57
C MET A 543 -22.91 -11.58 12.08
N ASP A 544 -23.92 -11.44 11.19
CA ASP A 544 -25.34 -11.62 11.53
C ASP A 544 -25.65 -12.97 12.16
N HIS A 545 -24.95 -14.01 11.72
CA HIS A 545 -25.13 -15.37 12.24
C HIS A 545 -24.36 -15.65 13.53
N GLN A 546 -23.14 -15.13 13.66
CA GLN A 546 -22.20 -15.55 14.70
C GLN A 546 -22.15 -14.64 15.92
N ILE A 547 -22.55 -13.37 15.80
CA ILE A 547 -22.43 -12.38 16.87
C ILE A 547 -23.81 -11.95 17.34
N GLN A 548 -24.12 -12.17 18.61
CA GLN A 548 -25.37 -11.71 19.25
C GLN A 548 -25.29 -10.23 19.65
N ALA A 549 -26.43 -9.61 19.93
CA ALA A 549 -26.53 -8.20 20.37
C ALA A 549 -25.65 -7.87 21.59
N ASP A 550 -25.48 -8.82 22.51
CA ASP A 550 -24.66 -8.66 23.70
C ASP A 550 -23.18 -9.01 23.46
N GLY A 551 -22.77 -9.25 22.21
CA GLY A 551 -21.42 -9.58 21.80
C GLY A 551 -21.03 -11.06 21.94
N LYS A 552 -21.91 -11.92 22.42
CA LYS A 552 -21.61 -13.36 22.52
C LYS A 552 -21.54 -14.02 21.15
N MET A 553 -20.68 -15.05 21.05
CA MET A 553 -20.52 -15.91 19.88
C MET A 553 -20.87 -17.36 20.26
N PRO A 554 -22.15 -17.77 20.16
CA PRO A 554 -22.63 -19.03 20.71
C PRO A 554 -21.90 -20.27 20.19
N GLU A 555 -21.54 -20.31 18.91
CA GLU A 555 -20.84 -21.44 18.29
C GLU A 555 -19.44 -21.66 18.91
N GLU A 556 -18.77 -20.57 19.33
CA GLU A 556 -17.48 -20.65 20.00
C GLU A 556 -17.61 -20.93 21.49
N LEU A 557 -18.65 -20.39 22.14
CA LEU A 557 -18.93 -20.62 23.55
C LEU A 557 -19.35 -22.04 23.84
N ALA A 558 -19.89 -22.77 22.89
CA ALA A 558 -20.23 -24.19 22.98
C ALA A 558 -19.01 -25.11 22.97
N ARG A 559 -17.81 -24.60 22.61
CA ARG A 559 -16.59 -25.38 22.51
C ARG A 559 -15.97 -25.62 23.90
N THR A 560 -15.20 -26.71 24.02
CA THR A 560 -14.47 -27.05 25.26
C THR A 560 -13.39 -26.04 25.65
N ASN A 561 -12.93 -25.18 24.71
CA ASN A 561 -12.00 -24.07 24.92
C ASN A 561 -12.67 -22.77 24.51
N GLY A 562 -13.81 -22.43 25.12
CA GLY A 562 -14.69 -21.34 24.64
C GLY A 562 -14.05 -19.97 24.61
N LEU A 563 -13.22 -19.59 25.60
CA LEU A 563 -12.50 -18.30 25.59
C LEU A 563 -11.48 -18.23 24.45
N GLY A 564 -10.69 -19.29 24.26
CA GLY A 564 -9.70 -19.36 23.19
C GLY A 564 -10.36 -19.30 21.80
N TYR A 565 -11.45 -20.06 21.58
CA TYR A 565 -12.14 -20.04 20.27
C TYR A 565 -12.85 -18.72 20.00
N SER A 566 -13.44 -18.06 21.03
CA SER A 566 -14.01 -16.72 20.85
C SER A 566 -12.94 -15.69 20.45
N THR A 567 -11.76 -15.75 21.08
CA THR A 567 -10.63 -14.90 20.68
C THR A 567 -10.18 -15.21 19.24
N TYR A 568 -10.09 -16.49 18.89
CA TYR A 568 -9.66 -16.95 17.57
C TYR A 568 -10.64 -16.51 16.45
N ASN A 569 -11.94 -16.52 16.74
CA ASN A 569 -12.93 -16.00 15.80
C ASN A 569 -12.87 -14.46 15.67
N LEU A 570 -12.58 -13.74 16.76
CA LEU A 570 -12.32 -12.30 16.68
C LEU A 570 -11.07 -11.99 15.85
N GLN A 571 -10.01 -12.78 15.93
CA GLN A 571 -8.85 -12.64 15.04
C GLN A 571 -9.26 -12.80 13.57
N ALA A 572 -10.15 -13.75 13.27
CA ALA A 572 -10.68 -13.92 11.91
C ALA A 572 -11.49 -12.70 11.45
N PHE A 573 -12.40 -12.19 12.30
CA PHE A 573 -13.19 -10.99 11.99
C PHE A 573 -12.35 -9.74 11.84
N PHE A 574 -11.35 -9.52 12.69
CA PHE A 574 -10.43 -8.38 12.57
C PHE A 574 -9.63 -8.44 11.26
N THR A 575 -9.13 -9.63 10.91
CA THR A 575 -8.43 -9.86 9.65
C THR A 575 -9.36 -9.60 8.46
N LEU A 576 -10.57 -10.19 8.47
CA LEU A 576 -11.56 -10.01 7.41
C LEU A 576 -12.00 -8.55 7.28
N ALA A 577 -12.26 -7.83 8.39
CA ALA A 577 -12.66 -6.44 8.35
C ALA A 577 -11.58 -5.52 7.75
N ARG A 578 -10.32 -5.80 8.02
CA ARG A 578 -9.20 -5.08 7.42
C ARG A 578 -9.12 -5.32 5.92
N LEU A 579 -9.22 -6.57 5.50
CA LEU A 579 -9.24 -6.96 4.09
C LEU A 579 -10.46 -6.38 3.36
N ALA A 580 -11.62 -6.40 4.02
CA ALA A 580 -12.87 -5.83 3.50
C ALA A 580 -12.73 -4.33 3.22
N GLY A 581 -12.04 -3.58 4.07
CA GLY A 581 -11.73 -2.17 3.84
C GLY A 581 -10.97 -1.94 2.53
N HIS A 582 -10.01 -2.80 2.18
CA HIS A 582 -9.32 -2.75 0.88
C HIS A 582 -10.22 -3.16 -0.30
N ALA A 583 -11.24 -3.96 -0.05
CA ALA A 583 -12.24 -4.36 -1.03
C ALA A 583 -13.43 -3.37 -1.13
N GLY A 584 -13.39 -2.25 -0.40
CA GLY A 584 -14.45 -1.23 -0.39
C GLY A 584 -15.68 -1.60 0.46
N VAL A 585 -15.50 -2.49 1.44
CA VAL A 585 -16.57 -2.93 2.37
C VAL A 585 -16.16 -2.59 3.81
N ASP A 586 -17.03 -1.87 4.52
CA ASP A 586 -16.80 -1.55 5.94
C ASP A 586 -17.49 -2.58 6.83
N LEU A 587 -16.71 -3.45 7.47
CA LEU A 587 -17.16 -4.38 8.50
C LEU A 587 -16.88 -3.87 9.92
N TRP A 588 -16.03 -2.85 10.09
CA TRP A 588 -15.71 -2.32 11.41
C TRP A 588 -16.87 -1.59 12.06
N THR A 589 -17.64 -0.83 11.26
CA THR A 589 -18.81 -0.09 11.72
C THR A 589 -20.12 -0.83 11.45
N TYR A 590 -20.06 -1.95 10.71
CA TYR A 590 -21.25 -2.74 10.42
C TYR A 590 -21.89 -3.27 11.71
N THR A 591 -23.20 -3.09 11.80
CA THR A 591 -24.05 -3.58 12.87
C THR A 591 -25.27 -4.25 12.26
N ASP A 592 -25.57 -5.45 12.68
CA ASP A 592 -26.72 -6.21 12.20
C ASP A 592 -28.07 -5.65 12.74
N ALA A 593 -29.17 -6.24 12.28
CA ALA A 593 -30.52 -5.83 12.73
C ALA A 593 -30.75 -6.10 14.22
N GLN A 594 -29.98 -6.99 14.86
CA GLN A 594 -30.02 -7.29 16.28
C GLN A 594 -28.96 -6.53 17.09
N GLN A 595 -28.22 -5.62 16.49
CA GLN A 595 -27.12 -4.83 17.09
C GLN A 595 -25.83 -5.63 17.37
N GLY A 596 -25.64 -6.82 16.76
CA GLY A 596 -24.38 -7.55 16.78
C GLY A 596 -23.30 -6.81 15.96
N SER A 597 -22.07 -6.74 16.48
CA SER A 597 -20.94 -6.11 15.80
C SER A 597 -19.61 -6.67 16.29
N ILE A 598 -18.54 -6.51 15.49
CA ILE A 598 -17.17 -6.89 15.91
C ILE A 598 -16.79 -6.15 17.19
N HIS A 599 -17.15 -4.86 17.31
CA HIS A 599 -16.87 -4.07 18.51
C HIS A 599 -17.60 -4.59 19.74
N ALA A 600 -18.89 -4.96 19.61
CA ALA A 600 -19.65 -5.56 20.71
C ALA A 600 -19.03 -6.89 21.16
N ALA A 601 -18.64 -7.76 20.23
CA ALA A 601 -18.02 -9.04 20.56
C ALA A 601 -16.65 -8.87 21.24
N PHE A 602 -15.84 -7.92 20.78
CA PHE A 602 -14.54 -7.64 21.38
C PHE A 602 -14.68 -7.10 22.80
N ASN A 603 -15.55 -6.12 23.01
CA ASN A 603 -15.77 -5.52 24.34
C ASN A 603 -16.43 -6.49 25.32
N TRP A 604 -17.30 -7.38 24.84
CA TRP A 604 -17.85 -8.44 25.68
C TRP A 604 -16.78 -9.43 26.16
N LEU A 605 -15.86 -9.83 25.26
CA LEU A 605 -14.81 -10.81 25.56
C LEU A 605 -13.72 -10.22 26.47
N LEU A 606 -13.40 -8.94 26.33
CA LEU A 606 -12.22 -8.30 26.89
C LEU A 606 -12.06 -8.47 28.41
N PRO A 607 -13.07 -8.23 29.28
CA PRO A 607 -12.92 -8.38 30.73
C PRO A 607 -12.63 -9.83 31.18
N TYR A 608 -13.12 -10.81 30.45
CA TYR A 608 -12.82 -12.24 30.71
C TYR A 608 -11.40 -12.59 30.28
N ALA A 609 -10.99 -12.14 29.09
CA ALA A 609 -9.67 -12.40 28.54
C ALA A 609 -8.55 -11.71 29.35
N LEU A 610 -8.81 -10.55 29.93
CA LEU A 610 -7.91 -9.88 30.87
C LEU A 610 -7.89 -10.52 32.24
N GLY A 611 -8.90 -11.36 32.59
CA GLY A 611 -9.05 -11.97 33.90
C GLY A 611 -9.70 -11.05 34.95
N GLN A 612 -10.38 -9.98 34.49
CA GLN A 612 -11.12 -9.04 35.35
C GLN A 612 -12.49 -9.61 35.76
N GLN A 613 -13.02 -10.55 34.97
CA GLN A 613 -14.25 -11.27 35.25
C GLN A 613 -14.04 -12.80 35.17
N SER A 614 -14.81 -13.57 35.96
CA SER A 614 -14.74 -15.01 35.93
C SER A 614 -15.43 -15.58 34.69
N TRP A 615 -14.75 -16.45 33.97
CA TRP A 615 -15.28 -17.14 32.79
C TRP A 615 -16.34 -18.18 33.18
N ALA A 616 -17.52 -18.08 32.60
CA ALA A 616 -18.66 -18.91 32.94
C ALA A 616 -18.86 -20.16 32.05
N TYR A 617 -18.07 -20.27 30.96
CA TYR A 617 -18.18 -21.35 29.97
C TYR A 617 -17.03 -22.36 30.11
N GLN A 618 -17.06 -23.43 29.31
CA GLN A 618 -15.98 -24.41 29.33
C GLN A 618 -14.64 -23.79 28.86
N GLN A 619 -13.58 -24.15 29.58
CA GLN A 619 -12.20 -23.75 29.22
C GLN A 619 -11.25 -24.87 29.68
N ILE A 620 -10.80 -25.67 28.73
CA ILE A 620 -9.73 -26.65 28.95
C ILE A 620 -8.37 -25.99 28.70
N GLY A 621 -7.48 -26.09 29.66
CA GLY A 621 -6.16 -25.47 29.58
C GLY A 621 -6.13 -23.97 29.86
N SER A 622 -4.92 -23.39 29.79
CA SER A 622 -4.69 -21.98 30.05
C SER A 622 -5.03 -21.13 28.79
N TYR A 623 -5.52 -19.91 29.02
CA TYR A 623 -5.74 -18.93 27.97
C TYR A 623 -4.42 -18.27 27.59
N ASN A 624 -4.17 -18.15 26.27
CA ASN A 624 -3.00 -17.45 25.74
C ASN A 624 -3.30 -15.96 25.55
N LYS A 625 -2.72 -15.09 26.37
CA LYS A 625 -2.93 -13.64 26.29
C LYS A 625 -2.23 -12.97 25.10
N GLU A 626 -1.28 -13.63 24.42
CA GLU A 626 -0.65 -13.11 23.20
C GLU A 626 -1.67 -12.87 22.10
N ASP A 627 -2.66 -13.74 21.99
CA ASP A 627 -3.73 -13.62 21.00
C ASP A 627 -4.58 -12.36 21.24
N LEU A 628 -4.82 -11.99 22.50
CA LEU A 628 -5.51 -10.76 22.88
C LEU A 628 -4.64 -9.53 22.66
N TYR A 629 -3.34 -9.60 22.93
CA TYR A 629 -2.42 -8.49 22.77
C TYR A 629 -2.45 -7.88 21.37
N SER A 630 -2.34 -8.73 20.35
CA SER A 630 -2.42 -8.30 18.96
C SER A 630 -3.76 -7.64 18.62
N LEU A 631 -4.88 -8.16 19.13
CA LEU A 631 -6.22 -7.57 18.91
C LEU A 631 -6.35 -6.20 19.57
N LEU A 632 -5.82 -5.99 20.78
CA LEU A 632 -5.83 -4.69 21.46
C LEU A 632 -5.10 -3.62 20.66
N LEU A 633 -3.91 -3.94 20.14
CA LEU A 633 -3.13 -3.03 19.32
C LEU A 633 -3.83 -2.70 18.00
N GLN A 634 -4.54 -3.66 17.42
CA GLN A 634 -5.31 -3.47 16.18
C GLN A 634 -6.60 -2.69 16.41
N ALA A 635 -7.26 -2.85 17.57
CA ALA A 635 -8.50 -2.17 17.93
C ALA A 635 -8.29 -0.66 18.19
N TYR A 636 -7.15 -0.29 18.77
CA TYR A 636 -6.87 1.09 19.12
C TYR A 636 -7.03 2.08 17.96
N PRO A 637 -6.39 1.92 16.79
CA PRO A 637 -6.54 2.87 15.69
C PRO A 637 -7.93 2.83 15.03
N VAL A 638 -8.69 1.74 15.21
CA VAL A 638 -10.02 1.59 14.63
C VAL A 638 -11.09 2.28 15.47
N TYR A 639 -11.06 2.07 16.78
CA TYR A 639 -12.10 2.55 17.70
C TYR A 639 -11.68 3.78 18.52
N ALA A 640 -10.43 4.24 18.37
CA ALA A 640 -9.85 5.40 19.05
C ALA A 640 -9.98 5.37 20.60
N ASP A 641 -10.06 4.17 21.19
CA ASP A 641 -10.14 3.99 22.65
C ASP A 641 -8.75 3.70 23.24
N THR A 642 -8.22 4.66 24.00
CA THR A 642 -6.90 4.57 24.63
C THR A 642 -6.81 3.48 25.72
N ASN A 643 -7.94 2.99 26.23
CA ASN A 643 -7.95 1.87 27.19
C ASN A 643 -7.33 0.62 26.58
N TYR A 644 -7.51 0.38 25.27
CA TYR A 644 -6.90 -0.78 24.59
C TYR A 644 -5.37 -0.76 24.66
N LEU A 645 -4.74 0.40 24.57
CA LEU A 645 -3.28 0.52 24.77
C LEU A 645 -2.87 0.28 26.23
N THR A 646 -3.69 0.75 27.17
CA THR A 646 -3.47 0.49 28.60
C THR A 646 -3.55 -0.99 28.90
N ASP A 647 -4.57 -1.68 28.40
CA ASP A 647 -4.75 -3.11 28.55
C ASP A 647 -3.65 -3.93 27.86
N ALA A 648 -3.19 -3.50 26.68
CA ALA A 648 -2.06 -4.11 26.01
C ALA A 648 -0.77 -4.03 26.88
N ARG A 649 -0.52 -2.90 27.54
CA ARG A 649 0.62 -2.71 28.45
C ARG A 649 0.52 -3.56 29.72
N LEU A 650 -0.69 -3.94 30.16
CA LEU A 650 -0.85 -4.91 31.26
C LEU A 650 -0.37 -6.31 30.87
N ILE A 651 -0.51 -6.67 29.58
CA ILE A 651 -0.02 -7.96 29.06
C ILE A 651 1.50 -7.88 28.83
N HIS A 652 1.97 -6.85 28.15
CA HIS A 652 3.38 -6.62 27.82
C HIS A 652 3.83 -5.20 28.21
N PRO A 653 4.29 -5.01 29.46
CA PRO A 653 4.76 -3.69 29.94
C PRO A 653 5.92 -3.10 29.11
N ASN A 654 6.75 -3.95 28.52
CA ASN A 654 7.93 -3.56 27.74
C ASN A 654 7.79 -3.78 26.22
N GLY A 655 6.56 -4.02 25.75
CA GLY A 655 6.28 -4.39 24.37
C GLY A 655 6.35 -5.91 24.11
N GLY A 656 5.67 -6.35 23.07
CA GLY A 656 5.57 -7.75 22.66
C GLY A 656 6.57 -8.15 21.56
N ASN A 657 6.16 -9.07 20.70
CA ASN A 657 6.95 -9.50 19.56
C ASN A 657 7.27 -8.31 18.62
N PRO A 658 8.52 -8.15 18.13
CA PRO A 658 8.93 -7.04 17.27
C PRO A 658 8.04 -6.84 16.04
N ILE A 659 7.59 -7.91 15.40
CA ILE A 659 6.70 -7.81 14.23
C ILE A 659 5.38 -7.16 14.65
N THR A 660 4.76 -7.63 15.74
CA THR A 660 3.50 -7.07 16.25
C THR A 660 3.65 -5.59 16.63
N GLU A 661 4.75 -5.22 17.30
CA GLU A 661 5.03 -3.82 17.66
C GLU A 661 5.22 -2.92 16.43
N ILE A 662 6.01 -3.37 15.47
CA ILE A 662 6.28 -2.62 14.25
C ILE A 662 5.02 -2.45 13.42
N THR A 663 4.21 -3.49 13.34
CA THR A 663 3.00 -3.48 12.49
C THR A 663 1.79 -2.85 13.16
N TRP A 664 1.63 -2.96 14.48
CA TRP A 664 0.41 -2.55 15.20
C TRP A 664 0.65 -1.67 16.43
N GLY A 665 1.81 -1.71 17.09
CA GLY A 665 2.10 -0.95 18.30
C GLY A 665 1.98 0.56 18.12
N PRO A 666 1.92 1.38 19.17
CA PRO A 666 1.90 2.84 19.02
C PRO A 666 3.15 3.35 18.32
N LEU A 667 2.97 4.34 17.43
CA LEU A 667 4.06 4.98 16.68
C LEU A 667 4.90 5.92 17.57
#